data_6c208fc227b2adf52eee9cdf2cbb66e2
#
_entry.id   6c208fc227b2adf52eee9cdf2cbb66e2
#
_cell.length_a   1.000
_cell.length_b   1.000
_cell.length_c   1.000
_cell.angle_alpha   90.00
_cell.angle_beta   90.00
_cell.angle_gamma   90.00
#
_symmetry.space_group_name_H-M   'P 1'
#
loop_
_entity.id
_entity.type
_entity.pdbx_description
1 polymer ?
#
loop_
_entity_poly.entity_id
_entity_poly.type
_entity_poly.pdbx_seq_one_letter_code
_entity_poly.pdbx_strand_id
1 'polypeptide(L)'
;SHFSMYLEGWPDDTLIDAPLGNVIMRESLNRITEQKYSLDSGEISISVDDEKGLLHLSLPFPSDIETGIYRLEAKTCLGEKTYHSDLLWIVCPEKCYQPPPFQTGSRIAGISIALYGVRSERNWGVGDFFDLKNIVDWARDELKVDFVGINPLHALFNKRPFNNSPYLPSSRFYRNFIYLDIIGMEDFKESPKAQALVALPETQNRIQRLQNEEHVNYEEIADLKTSLLQELFRTFLENHGKSHRHHHRWTEFETYRVSEGIYIERYATFCALQDHFQGELPEAHTWRQWPVAFHSPSGPAVKKFQIENEERILFWIYVQWQIDIQLQSVQERAIQKGMLIGLYHDEALAVDRNGADFWGWQDYFHDGFSVGAPPDAFAPEGQDWGFPPPDRERIRRSGYEPFLKILQVNCRHGGALRIDHVMQLNHLFWIPMGKKASEGVFVKDYESDLLSLVCLESERGRTLIVGEDLGTVPFNYRERLMSKGILSYRLFYFERDQHENQLPFRDYPQSALVSISTHDLPTLAGFWSYRDIDLRREMGQVDTQQEKALQEERRLHKAKIIERLVTDGFLPAQTAHAAWESPVPTDDLHTAVLSFIFHTPSKLALINQEDLFLDIRQQNFPGTTSEHPNWVTKMRFSLEDLRSNPEATRLAEKFRRLAEDSGRGLP
;
A
#
# COMPACT_ATOMS: atom_id res chain seq x y z
N SER A 1 -11.45 -30.08 11.96
CA SER A 1 -12.33 -29.00 11.47
C SER A 1 -13.64 -29.62 11.01
N HIS A 2 -14.76 -29.02 11.33
CA HIS A 2 -16.10 -29.49 10.97
C HIS A 2 -16.81 -28.42 10.15
N PHE A 3 -17.50 -28.84 9.09
CA PHE A 3 -18.34 -27.99 8.27
C PHE A 3 -19.79 -28.18 8.67
N SER A 4 -20.56 -27.11 8.81
CA SER A 4 -21.97 -27.13 9.17
C SER A 4 -22.78 -26.52 8.03
N MET A 5 -23.77 -27.26 7.55
CA MET A 5 -24.71 -26.82 6.51
C MET A 5 -26.15 -26.84 7.09
N TYR A 6 -26.88 -25.75 6.86
CA TYR A 6 -28.28 -25.64 7.25
C TYR A 6 -29.15 -25.71 5.99
N LEU A 7 -30.20 -26.55 6.03
CA LEU A 7 -31.19 -26.65 4.97
C LEU A 7 -32.54 -26.14 5.50
N GLU A 8 -33.07 -25.10 4.87
CA GLU A 8 -34.38 -24.53 5.20
C GLU A 8 -35.52 -25.31 4.52
N GLY A 9 -36.63 -25.49 5.22
CA GLY A 9 -37.87 -26.05 4.65
C GLY A 9 -37.98 -27.59 4.66
N TRP A 10 -37.39 -28.24 5.66
CA TRP A 10 -37.50 -29.69 5.84
C TRP A 10 -38.90 -30.10 6.29
N PRO A 11 -39.59 -31.10 5.64
CA PRO A 11 -40.88 -31.63 6.11
C PRO A 11 -40.69 -32.63 7.26
N ASP A 12 -41.52 -32.51 8.28
CA ASP A 12 -41.45 -33.19 9.60
C ASP A 12 -41.43 -34.73 9.59
N ASP A 13 -41.68 -35.42 8.47
CA ASP A 13 -41.94 -36.88 8.42
C ASP A 13 -40.99 -37.70 7.54
N THR A 14 -39.81 -37.25 7.18
CA THR A 14 -38.93 -38.03 6.30
C THR A 14 -37.71 -38.59 7.03
N LEU A 15 -37.68 -39.92 7.20
CA LEU A 15 -36.49 -40.71 7.55
C LEU A 15 -35.42 -40.53 6.44
N ILE A 16 -34.21 -40.10 6.85
CA ILE A 16 -33.09 -39.91 5.94
C ILE A 16 -32.43 -41.26 5.64
N ASP A 17 -32.84 -41.87 4.55
CA ASP A 17 -32.19 -43.05 3.98
C ASP A 17 -31.71 -42.76 2.53
N ALA A 18 -31.05 -41.62 2.35
CA ALA A 18 -30.52 -41.22 1.05
C ALA A 18 -29.00 -41.21 1.07
N PRO A 19 -28.33 -41.80 0.07
CA PRO A 19 -26.88 -41.65 -0.06
C PRO A 19 -26.58 -40.18 -0.29
N LEU A 20 -25.88 -39.56 0.67
CA LEU A 20 -25.40 -38.20 0.55
C LEU A 20 -24.43 -38.10 -0.65
N GLY A 21 -24.74 -37.19 -1.54
CA GLY A 21 -23.98 -37.05 -2.78
C GLY A 21 -22.54 -36.59 -2.58
N ASN A 22 -21.76 -36.63 -3.63
CA ASN A 22 -20.36 -36.25 -3.66
C ASN A 22 -20.15 -34.76 -3.33
N VAL A 23 -19.19 -34.44 -2.44
CA VAL A 23 -18.67 -33.09 -2.27
C VAL A 23 -17.51 -32.91 -3.25
N ILE A 24 -17.61 -31.93 -4.12
CA ILE A 24 -16.58 -31.62 -5.10
C ILE A 24 -15.84 -30.37 -4.64
N MET A 25 -14.53 -30.47 -4.45
CA MET A 25 -13.68 -29.33 -4.17
C MET A 25 -13.02 -28.86 -5.47
N ARG A 26 -13.10 -27.56 -5.75
CA ARG A 26 -12.37 -26.92 -6.86
C ARG A 26 -11.52 -25.78 -6.31
N GLU A 27 -10.24 -25.79 -6.66
CA GLU A 27 -9.37 -24.66 -6.40
C GLU A 27 -9.73 -23.50 -7.34
N SER A 28 -10.04 -22.32 -6.79
CA SER A 28 -10.63 -21.21 -7.55
C SER A 28 -9.64 -20.36 -8.33
N LEU A 29 -8.33 -20.60 -8.20
CA LEU A 29 -7.29 -19.79 -8.83
C LEU A 29 -6.21 -20.68 -9.49
N ASN A 30 -6.25 -20.73 -10.83
CA ASN A 30 -5.18 -21.18 -11.74
C ASN A 30 -4.69 -22.63 -11.72
N ARG A 31 -5.24 -23.54 -10.91
CA ARG A 31 -5.03 -24.98 -11.07
C ARG A 31 -6.36 -25.72 -11.00
N ILE A 32 -6.81 -26.26 -12.11
CA ILE A 32 -7.94 -27.18 -12.16
C ILE A 32 -7.46 -28.54 -11.64
N THR A 33 -7.37 -28.68 -10.35
CA THR A 33 -7.28 -29.99 -9.70
C THR A 33 -8.64 -30.27 -9.09
N GLU A 34 -9.48 -31.03 -9.81
CA GLU A 34 -10.69 -31.60 -9.22
C GLU A 34 -10.28 -32.73 -8.29
N GLN A 35 -10.33 -32.52 -6.98
CA GLN A 35 -10.27 -33.60 -6.01
C GLN A 35 -11.70 -33.96 -5.61
N LYS A 36 -12.12 -35.16 -5.96
CA LYS A 36 -13.42 -35.72 -5.53
C LYS A 36 -13.20 -36.48 -4.24
N TYR A 37 -13.78 -35.97 -3.16
CA TYR A 37 -13.87 -36.70 -1.92
C TYR A 37 -15.23 -37.42 -1.86
N SER A 38 -15.25 -38.76 -1.80
CA SER A 38 -16.42 -39.56 -1.45
C SER A 38 -16.43 -39.72 0.06
N LEU A 39 -17.43 -39.17 0.71
CA LEU A 39 -17.63 -39.37 2.15
C LEU A 39 -18.46 -40.60 2.36
N ASP A 40 -17.91 -41.58 3.10
CA ASP A 40 -18.70 -42.71 3.59
C ASP A 40 -19.68 -42.23 4.66
N SER A 41 -20.91 -42.72 4.58
CA SER A 41 -22.06 -42.31 5.43
C SER A 41 -21.86 -42.48 6.94
N GLY A 42 -20.75 -43.11 7.38
CA GLY A 42 -20.43 -43.30 8.80
C GLY A 42 -19.68 -42.14 9.45
N GLU A 43 -19.18 -41.15 8.66
CA GLU A 43 -18.39 -40.01 9.17
C GLU A 43 -19.22 -38.72 9.28
N ILE A 44 -20.48 -38.73 8.89
CA ILE A 44 -21.35 -37.56 8.88
C ILE A 44 -22.22 -37.56 10.14
N SER A 45 -22.11 -36.50 10.94
CA SER A 45 -23.06 -36.30 12.02
C SER A 45 -24.22 -35.41 11.57
N ILE A 46 -25.42 -35.90 11.84
CA ILE A 46 -26.69 -35.23 11.49
C ILE A 46 -27.39 -34.84 12.79
N SER A 47 -27.78 -33.58 12.92
CA SER A 47 -28.65 -33.13 14.02
C SER A 47 -29.75 -32.24 13.46
N VAL A 48 -30.91 -32.27 14.10
CA VAL A 48 -32.06 -31.45 13.74
C VAL A 48 -32.17 -30.31 14.76
N ASP A 49 -32.31 -29.08 14.29
CA ASP A 49 -32.68 -27.94 15.11
C ASP A 49 -34.20 -27.79 15.02
N ASP A 50 -34.92 -28.42 15.97
CA ASP A 50 -36.38 -28.47 16.00
C ASP A 50 -37.04 -27.09 16.15
N GLU A 51 -36.33 -26.10 16.74
CA GLU A 51 -36.87 -24.74 16.90
C GLU A 51 -36.88 -23.95 15.58
N LYS A 52 -35.97 -24.28 14.66
CA LYS A 52 -35.81 -23.58 13.38
C LYS A 52 -36.21 -24.39 12.17
N GLY A 53 -36.57 -25.68 12.37
CA GLY A 53 -36.84 -26.60 11.26
C GLY A 53 -35.65 -26.79 10.32
N LEU A 54 -34.41 -26.76 10.88
CA LEU A 54 -33.18 -26.86 10.12
C LEU A 54 -32.46 -28.17 10.35
N LEU A 55 -31.97 -28.77 9.28
CA LEU A 55 -31.10 -29.94 9.35
C LEU A 55 -29.65 -29.47 9.38
N HIS A 56 -28.94 -29.87 10.44
CA HIS A 56 -27.52 -29.59 10.61
C HIS A 56 -26.69 -30.81 10.23
N LEU A 57 -25.87 -30.67 9.19
CA LEU A 57 -24.91 -31.69 8.74
C LEU A 57 -23.48 -31.23 9.12
N SER A 58 -22.79 -32.10 9.86
CA SER A 58 -21.37 -31.89 10.19
C SER A 58 -20.50 -32.89 9.42
N LEU A 59 -19.63 -32.38 8.59
CA LEU A 59 -18.74 -33.16 7.74
C LEU A 59 -17.30 -33.05 8.26
N PRO A 60 -16.57 -34.13 8.49
CA PRO A 60 -15.16 -34.10 8.80
C PRO A 60 -14.35 -33.72 7.54
N PHE A 61 -13.38 -32.84 7.69
CA PHE A 61 -12.44 -32.51 6.61
C PHE A 61 -11.08 -33.14 6.85
N PRO A 62 -10.38 -33.54 5.77
CA PRO A 62 -8.98 -33.96 5.87
C PRO A 62 -8.10 -32.89 6.53
N SER A 63 -7.18 -33.31 7.37
CA SER A 63 -6.27 -32.40 8.10
C SER A 63 -5.10 -31.90 7.25
N ASP A 64 -4.89 -32.49 6.07
CA ASP A 64 -3.75 -32.31 5.17
C ASP A 64 -4.06 -31.48 3.91
N ILE A 65 -5.15 -30.70 3.95
CA ILE A 65 -5.51 -29.80 2.85
C ILE A 65 -4.52 -28.65 2.78
N GLU A 66 -3.96 -28.41 1.59
CA GLU A 66 -3.07 -27.28 1.33
C GLU A 66 -3.75 -25.94 1.57
N THR A 67 -2.98 -24.92 1.91
CA THR A 67 -3.51 -23.55 2.05
C THR A 67 -3.98 -23.02 0.69
N GLY A 68 -5.21 -22.50 0.65
CA GLY A 68 -5.80 -22.04 -0.62
C GLY A 68 -7.25 -21.61 -0.45
N ILE A 69 -7.87 -21.30 -1.58
CA ILE A 69 -9.29 -20.93 -1.64
C ILE A 69 -10.00 -21.97 -2.47
N TYR A 70 -10.97 -22.59 -1.86
CA TYR A 70 -11.72 -23.72 -2.42
C TYR A 70 -13.19 -23.35 -2.56
N ARG A 71 -13.83 -23.83 -3.60
CA ARG A 71 -15.28 -23.84 -3.72
C ARG A 71 -15.79 -25.25 -3.38
N LEU A 72 -16.58 -25.34 -2.33
CA LEU A 72 -17.26 -26.57 -1.96
C LEU A 72 -18.61 -26.58 -2.63
N GLU A 73 -18.87 -27.59 -3.47
CA GLU A 73 -20.18 -27.82 -4.05
C GLU A 73 -20.83 -28.97 -3.32
N ALA A 74 -21.94 -28.72 -2.64
CA ALA A 74 -22.75 -29.72 -2.00
C ALA A 74 -23.98 -30.04 -2.87
N LYS A 75 -24.19 -31.33 -3.14
CA LYS A 75 -25.35 -31.81 -3.85
C LYS A 75 -26.06 -32.84 -2.96
N THR A 76 -27.32 -32.56 -2.61
CA THR A 76 -28.15 -33.52 -1.88
C THR A 76 -29.42 -33.83 -2.67
N CYS A 77 -29.88 -35.06 -2.56
CA CYS A 77 -31.12 -35.53 -3.20
C CYS A 77 -32.14 -35.88 -2.11
N LEU A 78 -33.31 -35.29 -2.19
CA LEU A 78 -34.44 -35.56 -1.31
C LEU A 78 -35.62 -36.04 -2.16
N GLY A 79 -35.89 -37.33 -2.16
CA GLY A 79 -36.80 -37.93 -3.11
C GLY A 79 -36.35 -37.69 -4.55
N GLU A 80 -37.24 -37.14 -5.39
CA GLU A 80 -36.93 -36.79 -6.78
C GLU A 80 -36.28 -35.38 -6.93
N LYS A 81 -36.20 -34.59 -5.86
CA LYS A 81 -35.63 -33.23 -5.90
C LYS A 81 -34.15 -33.24 -5.56
N THR A 82 -33.36 -32.54 -6.39
CA THR A 82 -31.92 -32.31 -6.15
C THR A 82 -31.72 -30.88 -5.72
N TYR A 83 -31.00 -30.71 -4.62
CA TYR A 83 -30.59 -29.42 -4.09
C TYR A 83 -29.08 -29.24 -4.31
N HIS A 84 -28.68 -28.02 -4.73
CA HIS A 84 -27.29 -27.66 -4.91
C HIS A 84 -27.00 -26.45 -4.03
N SER A 85 -25.87 -26.50 -3.36
CA SER A 85 -25.29 -25.33 -2.65
C SER A 85 -23.82 -25.26 -2.91
N ASP A 86 -23.29 -24.05 -2.97
CA ASP A 86 -21.87 -23.82 -3.04
C ASP A 86 -21.42 -22.91 -1.90
N LEU A 87 -20.22 -23.15 -1.41
CA LEU A 87 -19.59 -22.39 -0.33
C LEU A 87 -18.15 -22.07 -0.72
N LEU A 88 -17.75 -20.84 -0.45
CA LEU A 88 -16.35 -20.46 -0.46
C LEU A 88 -15.67 -20.91 0.84
N TRP A 89 -14.58 -21.66 0.73
CA TRP A 89 -13.81 -22.15 1.84
C TRP A 89 -12.36 -21.69 1.74
N ILE A 90 -11.90 -20.94 2.77
CA ILE A 90 -10.55 -20.36 2.83
C ILE A 90 -9.73 -21.20 3.83
N VAL A 91 -8.72 -21.90 3.33
CA VAL A 91 -7.72 -22.62 4.15
C VAL A 91 -6.49 -21.76 4.23
N CYS A 92 -6.21 -21.21 5.39
CA CYS A 92 -5.11 -20.25 5.59
C CYS A 92 -4.30 -20.58 6.85
N PRO A 93 -3.06 -20.08 6.94
CA PRO A 93 -2.31 -20.07 8.20
C PRO A 93 -3.09 -19.32 9.30
N GLU A 94 -2.87 -19.68 10.54
CA GLU A 94 -3.49 -19.01 11.69
C GLU A 94 -3.08 -17.53 11.78
N LYS A 95 -1.82 -17.24 11.41
CA LYS A 95 -1.20 -15.90 11.49
C LYS A 95 -0.47 -15.56 10.21
N CYS A 96 -0.30 -14.26 9.98
CA CYS A 96 0.59 -13.71 8.97
C CYS A 96 2.04 -14.11 9.24
N TYR A 97 2.82 -14.17 8.18
CA TYR A 97 4.26 -14.43 8.22
C TYR A 97 4.98 -13.54 9.24
N GLN A 98 5.85 -14.17 10.02
CA GLN A 98 6.73 -13.48 10.96
C GLN A 98 8.16 -13.89 10.66
N PRO A 99 9.07 -12.96 10.34
CA PRO A 99 10.49 -13.29 10.22
C PRO A 99 11.01 -14.05 11.45
N PRO A 100 11.79 -15.14 11.29
CA PRO A 100 12.22 -15.97 12.40
C PRO A 100 12.88 -15.22 13.57
N PRO A 101 13.71 -14.16 13.36
CA PRO A 101 14.30 -13.41 14.46
C PRO A 101 13.28 -12.75 15.41
N PHE A 102 12.07 -12.45 14.92
CA PHE A 102 11.01 -11.87 15.77
C PHE A 102 10.42 -12.86 16.79
N GLN A 103 10.60 -14.17 16.55
CA GLN A 103 10.19 -15.20 17.51
C GLN A 103 11.11 -15.24 18.73
N THR A 104 12.37 -14.81 18.57
CA THR A 104 13.39 -14.73 19.63
C THR A 104 13.49 -13.34 20.28
N GLY A 105 12.55 -12.43 19.95
CA GLY A 105 12.47 -11.11 20.55
C GLY A 105 13.34 -10.03 19.89
N SER A 106 13.88 -10.28 18.70
CA SER A 106 14.64 -9.26 17.94
C SER A 106 13.79 -8.05 17.62
N ARG A 107 14.42 -6.88 17.62
CA ARG A 107 13.84 -5.59 17.26
C ARG A 107 14.75 -4.95 16.22
N ILE A 108 14.17 -4.33 15.20
CA ILE A 108 14.93 -3.73 14.10
C ILE A 108 14.54 -2.27 13.88
N ALA A 109 15.42 -1.53 13.22
CA ALA A 109 15.19 -0.16 12.79
C ALA A 109 15.09 -0.07 11.27
N GLY A 110 14.37 0.91 10.79
CA GLY A 110 14.22 1.27 9.38
C GLY A 110 14.12 2.77 9.16
N ILE A 111 14.24 3.16 7.91
CA ILE A 111 14.03 4.54 7.45
C ILE A 111 12.93 4.58 6.40
N SER A 112 12.08 5.60 6.43
CA SER A 112 11.06 5.84 5.40
C SER A 112 11.49 6.95 4.45
N ILE A 113 11.33 6.71 3.15
CA ILE A 113 11.74 7.60 2.07
C ILE A 113 10.56 7.85 1.12
N ALA A 114 10.26 9.11 0.83
CA ALA A 114 9.38 9.47 -0.27
C ALA A 114 10.16 9.37 -1.59
N LEU A 115 10.04 8.24 -2.30
CA LEU A 115 10.85 7.97 -3.49
C LEU A 115 10.74 9.06 -4.55
N TYR A 116 9.53 9.60 -4.77
CA TYR A 116 9.35 10.69 -5.74
C TYR A 116 10.20 11.93 -5.44
N GLY A 117 10.50 12.18 -4.16
CA GLY A 117 11.25 13.35 -3.70
C GLY A 117 12.77 13.15 -3.71
N VAL A 118 13.28 11.97 -3.99
CA VAL A 118 14.72 11.69 -3.97
C VAL A 118 15.44 12.48 -5.05
N ARG A 119 16.56 13.11 -4.65
CA ARG A 119 17.43 13.90 -5.50
C ARG A 119 18.74 13.17 -5.74
N SER A 120 19.19 13.12 -6.98
CA SER A 120 20.53 12.67 -7.35
C SER A 120 21.02 13.38 -8.61
N GLU A 121 22.32 13.35 -8.86
CA GLU A 121 22.91 13.89 -10.09
C GLU A 121 22.48 13.09 -11.34
N ARG A 122 21.95 11.86 -11.16
CA ARG A 122 21.63 10.94 -12.24
C ARG A 122 20.16 10.94 -12.63
N ASN A 123 19.25 11.12 -11.68
CA ASN A 123 17.80 11.04 -11.95
C ASN A 123 17.28 12.24 -12.77
N TRP A 124 16.05 12.15 -13.22
CA TRP A 124 15.44 13.17 -14.09
C TRP A 124 14.44 14.06 -13.36
N GLY A 125 14.78 14.42 -12.11
CA GLY A 125 13.98 15.31 -11.26
C GLY A 125 12.94 14.56 -10.40
N VAL A 126 12.95 13.23 -10.44
CA VAL A 126 12.19 12.31 -9.60
C VAL A 126 13.06 11.11 -9.27
N GLY A 127 13.03 10.62 -8.03
CA GLY A 127 13.76 9.41 -7.67
C GLY A 127 13.27 8.20 -8.44
N ASP A 128 14.20 7.34 -8.84
CA ASP A 128 13.93 6.13 -9.62
C ASP A 128 14.45 4.86 -8.91
N PHE A 129 14.30 3.69 -9.55
CA PHE A 129 14.72 2.42 -8.96
C PHE A 129 16.24 2.27 -8.84
N PHE A 130 17.03 3.00 -9.61
CA PHE A 130 18.48 3.09 -9.38
C PHE A 130 18.77 3.88 -8.09
N ASP A 131 18.09 5.01 -7.91
CA ASP A 131 18.19 5.79 -6.68
C ASP A 131 17.77 4.97 -5.46
N LEU A 132 16.65 4.24 -5.56
CA LEU A 132 16.18 3.38 -4.48
C LEU A 132 17.20 2.28 -4.11
N LYS A 133 17.89 1.71 -5.11
CA LYS A 133 18.98 0.77 -4.88
C LYS A 133 20.16 1.43 -4.12
N ASN A 134 20.52 2.65 -4.46
CA ASN A 134 21.56 3.42 -3.75
C ASN A 134 21.14 3.80 -2.33
N ILE A 135 19.84 4.09 -2.12
CA ILE A 135 19.28 4.31 -0.77
C ILE A 135 19.38 3.04 0.07
N VAL A 136 19.03 1.89 -0.49
CA VAL A 136 19.16 0.58 0.20
C VAL A 136 20.62 0.35 0.61
N ASP A 137 21.57 0.60 -0.29
CA ASP A 137 22.99 0.48 0.00
C ASP A 137 23.44 1.43 1.12
N TRP A 138 23.08 2.72 1.03
CA TRP A 138 23.39 3.71 2.04
C TRP A 138 22.72 3.38 3.39
N ALA A 139 21.44 3.05 3.39
CA ALA A 139 20.70 2.76 4.61
C ALA A 139 21.27 1.54 5.35
N ARG A 140 21.66 0.49 4.62
CA ARG A 140 22.33 -0.66 5.24
C ARG A 140 23.74 -0.37 5.67
N ASP A 141 24.54 0.34 4.84
CA ASP A 141 25.96 0.55 5.11
C ASP A 141 26.17 1.60 6.21
N GLU A 142 25.39 2.70 6.21
CA GLU A 142 25.60 3.84 7.11
C GLU A 142 24.66 3.85 8.33
N LEU A 143 23.36 3.51 8.14
CA LEU A 143 22.39 3.51 9.24
C LEU A 143 22.28 2.15 9.92
N LYS A 144 22.76 1.05 9.30
CA LYS A 144 22.61 -0.35 9.76
C LYS A 144 21.16 -0.79 9.94
N VAL A 145 20.25 -0.25 9.12
CA VAL A 145 18.84 -0.62 9.17
C VAL A 145 18.55 -1.93 8.42
N ASP A 146 17.43 -2.55 8.77
CA ASP A 146 16.99 -3.82 8.21
C ASP A 146 15.82 -3.67 7.24
N PHE A 147 15.29 -2.45 7.05
CA PHE A 147 14.26 -2.16 6.06
C PHE A 147 14.25 -0.68 5.65
N VAL A 148 13.77 -0.46 4.42
CA VAL A 148 13.50 0.86 3.85
C VAL A 148 12.02 0.93 3.50
N GLY A 149 11.27 1.79 4.20
CA GLY A 149 9.88 2.12 3.89
C GLY A 149 9.81 3.09 2.71
N ILE A 150 8.85 2.88 1.84
CA ILE A 150 8.61 3.75 0.68
C ILE A 150 7.13 4.12 0.59
N ASN A 151 6.86 5.28 -0.02
CA ASN A 151 5.48 5.66 -0.34
C ASN A 151 4.82 4.64 -1.28
N PRO A 152 3.46 4.60 -1.39
CA PRO A 152 2.81 3.78 -2.40
C PRO A 152 3.36 4.07 -3.80
N LEU A 153 3.81 3.02 -4.50
CA LEU A 153 4.36 3.12 -5.86
C LEU A 153 3.30 2.97 -6.94
N HIS A 154 2.04 3.01 -6.58
CA HIS A 154 0.90 2.77 -7.46
C HIS A 154 0.88 3.68 -8.70
N ALA A 155 0.27 3.21 -9.78
CA ALA A 155 0.14 3.96 -11.02
C ALA A 155 -0.72 5.21 -10.84
N LEU A 156 -0.19 6.36 -11.20
CA LEU A 156 -0.87 7.66 -11.20
C LEU A 156 -1.11 8.13 -12.64
N PHE A 157 -1.96 9.13 -12.80
CA PHE A 157 -2.14 9.81 -14.10
C PHE A 157 -0.93 10.66 -14.50
N ASN A 158 -0.19 11.19 -13.52
CA ASN A 158 0.98 12.06 -13.69
C ASN A 158 0.71 13.34 -14.50
N LYS A 159 -0.53 13.80 -14.58
CA LYS A 159 -0.92 14.95 -15.38
C LYS A 159 -2.13 15.66 -14.78
N ARG A 160 -2.27 16.95 -15.07
CA ARG A 160 -3.45 17.72 -14.71
C ARG A 160 -4.68 17.21 -15.49
N PRO A 161 -5.92 17.31 -14.93
CA PRO A 161 -6.28 17.92 -13.64
C PRO A 161 -6.15 16.96 -12.44
N PHE A 162 -5.58 15.77 -12.59
CA PHE A 162 -5.46 14.79 -11.51
C PHE A 162 -4.44 15.25 -10.46
N ASN A 163 -4.68 14.86 -9.21
CA ASN A 163 -3.72 15.08 -8.14
C ASN A 163 -2.56 14.06 -8.21
N ASN A 164 -1.49 14.33 -7.45
CA ASN A 164 -0.31 13.48 -7.39
C ASN A 164 -0.30 12.57 -6.15
N SER A 165 -1.44 12.45 -5.43
CA SER A 165 -1.51 11.63 -4.23
C SER A 165 -1.26 10.16 -4.57
N PRO A 166 -0.25 9.52 -3.97
CA PRO A 166 -0.03 8.09 -4.13
C PRO A 166 -1.13 7.24 -3.46
N TYR A 167 -1.97 7.87 -2.63
CA TYR A 167 -3.11 7.23 -1.95
C TYR A 167 -4.43 7.34 -2.74
N LEU A 168 -4.44 8.06 -3.87
CA LEU A 168 -5.56 8.08 -4.82
C LEU A 168 -5.08 7.67 -6.23
N PRO A 169 -4.59 6.44 -6.39
CA PRO A 169 -4.00 5.99 -7.64
C PRO A 169 -5.04 5.67 -8.72
N SER A 170 -4.60 5.69 -9.97
CA SER A 170 -5.35 5.14 -11.10
C SER A 170 -5.47 3.62 -11.03
N SER A 171 -4.43 2.94 -10.50
CA SER A 171 -4.42 1.49 -10.31
C SER A 171 -3.58 1.10 -9.09
N ARG A 172 -4.12 0.17 -8.26
CA ARG A 172 -3.40 -0.50 -7.18
C ARG A 172 -2.72 -1.80 -7.65
N PHE A 173 -3.11 -2.31 -8.81
CA PHE A 173 -2.50 -3.50 -9.39
C PHE A 173 -1.15 -3.22 -10.03
N TYR A 174 -0.90 -1.99 -10.48
CA TYR A 174 0.28 -1.62 -11.26
C TYR A 174 1.00 -0.41 -10.66
N ARG A 175 2.25 -0.20 -11.12
CA ARG A 175 3.16 0.80 -10.55
C ARG A 175 3.33 2.00 -11.47
N ASN A 176 3.69 3.13 -10.89
CA ASN A 176 3.93 4.36 -11.63
C ASN A 176 5.26 4.29 -12.39
N PHE A 177 5.18 4.44 -13.69
CA PHE A 177 6.33 4.31 -14.60
C PHE A 177 7.36 5.44 -14.46
N ILE A 178 7.03 6.55 -13.77
CA ILE A 178 8.00 7.61 -13.51
C ILE A 178 9.19 7.12 -12.68
N TYR A 179 9.05 6.03 -11.93
CA TYR A 179 10.10 5.42 -11.10
C TYR A 179 11.08 4.53 -11.90
N LEU A 180 10.85 4.31 -13.20
CA LEU A 180 11.79 3.56 -14.03
C LEU A 180 13.13 4.30 -14.19
N ASP A 181 14.22 3.59 -13.97
CA ASP A 181 15.57 3.98 -14.40
C ASP A 181 15.70 3.66 -15.90
N ILE A 182 15.52 4.67 -16.74
CA ILE A 182 15.57 4.53 -18.20
C ILE A 182 16.95 4.09 -18.69
N ILE A 183 18.00 4.72 -18.15
CA ILE A 183 19.39 4.47 -18.57
C ILE A 183 19.88 3.08 -18.17
N GLY A 184 19.34 2.53 -17.08
CA GLY A 184 19.64 1.18 -16.59
C GLY A 184 18.95 0.06 -17.34
N MET A 185 17.96 0.35 -18.19
CA MET A 185 17.26 -0.66 -18.97
C MET A 185 18.19 -1.31 -19.99
N GLU A 186 18.01 -2.61 -20.21
CA GLU A 186 18.81 -3.37 -21.18
C GLU A 186 18.61 -2.84 -22.60
N ASP A 187 17.37 -2.54 -22.98
CA ASP A 187 17.01 -1.97 -24.25
C ASP A 187 17.64 -0.60 -24.51
N PHE A 188 17.97 0.18 -23.47
CA PHE A 188 18.70 1.44 -23.61
C PHE A 188 20.13 1.21 -24.11
N LYS A 189 20.79 0.16 -23.63
CA LYS A 189 22.16 -0.18 -24.08
C LYS A 189 22.15 -0.65 -25.54
N GLU A 190 21.03 -1.24 -25.98
CA GLU A 190 20.87 -1.73 -27.34
C GLU A 190 20.29 -0.68 -28.32
N SER A 191 19.90 0.51 -27.85
CA SER A 191 19.27 1.56 -28.67
C SER A 191 20.18 2.78 -28.89
N PRO A 192 20.99 2.82 -29.97
CA PRO A 192 21.77 4.02 -30.30
C PRO A 192 20.92 5.27 -30.44
N LYS A 193 19.67 5.11 -30.90
CA LYS A 193 18.74 6.23 -31.07
C LYS A 193 18.26 6.78 -29.72
N ALA A 194 17.90 5.93 -28.75
CA ALA A 194 17.57 6.40 -27.41
C ALA A 194 18.76 7.08 -26.73
N GLN A 195 19.97 6.51 -26.88
CA GLN A 195 21.20 7.12 -26.38
C GLN A 195 21.43 8.51 -26.99
N ALA A 196 21.27 8.64 -28.30
CA ALA A 196 21.39 9.91 -29.02
C ALA A 196 20.33 10.93 -28.55
N LEU A 197 19.07 10.50 -28.36
CA LEU A 197 18.00 11.37 -27.86
C LEU A 197 18.28 11.89 -26.46
N VAL A 198 18.80 11.05 -25.55
CA VAL A 198 19.19 11.47 -24.21
C VAL A 198 20.38 12.43 -24.27
N ALA A 199 21.34 12.23 -25.18
CA ALA A 199 22.51 13.07 -25.34
C ALA A 199 22.24 14.43 -26.01
N LEU A 200 21.04 14.67 -26.55
CA LEU A 200 20.70 15.97 -27.13
C LEU A 200 20.80 17.09 -26.08
N PRO A 201 21.41 18.25 -26.45
CA PRO A 201 21.49 19.38 -25.52
C PRO A 201 20.13 19.83 -24.96
N GLU A 202 19.07 19.76 -25.76
CA GLU A 202 17.71 20.08 -25.35
C GLU A 202 17.22 19.13 -24.23
N THR A 203 17.41 17.83 -24.41
CA THR A 203 17.06 16.81 -23.41
C THR A 203 17.86 16.98 -22.13
N GLN A 204 19.16 17.20 -22.23
CA GLN A 204 20.03 17.42 -21.07
C GLN A 204 19.65 18.70 -20.30
N ASN A 205 19.36 19.79 -21.00
CA ASN A 205 18.90 21.03 -20.38
C ASN A 205 17.54 20.83 -19.67
N ARG A 206 16.64 20.04 -20.26
CA ARG A 206 15.35 19.70 -19.68
C ARG A 206 15.53 18.88 -18.39
N ILE A 207 16.37 17.86 -18.41
CA ILE A 207 16.72 17.05 -17.23
C ILE A 207 17.32 17.94 -16.13
N GLN A 208 18.31 18.75 -16.47
CA GLN A 208 18.96 19.63 -15.49
C GLN A 208 17.97 20.64 -14.86
N ARG A 209 17.05 21.19 -15.65
CA ARG A 209 15.99 22.05 -15.11
C ARG A 209 15.10 21.29 -14.14
N LEU A 210 14.61 20.10 -14.52
CA LEU A 210 13.76 19.24 -13.67
C LEU A 210 14.47 18.83 -12.37
N GLN A 211 15.78 18.56 -12.41
CA GLN A 211 16.58 18.29 -11.21
C GLN A 211 16.61 19.49 -10.26
N ASN A 212 16.71 20.72 -10.80
CA ASN A 212 16.85 21.96 -10.04
C ASN A 212 15.53 22.57 -9.59
N GLU A 213 14.37 22.14 -10.12
CA GLU A 213 13.06 22.57 -9.64
C GLU A 213 12.89 22.21 -8.16
N GLU A 214 12.27 23.10 -7.38
CA GLU A 214 11.99 22.90 -5.95
C GLU A 214 11.05 21.72 -5.72
N HIS A 215 10.08 21.52 -6.61
CA HIS A 215 9.06 20.50 -6.56
C HIS A 215 9.20 19.51 -7.72
N VAL A 216 8.64 18.30 -7.53
CA VAL A 216 8.57 17.28 -8.57
C VAL A 216 7.54 17.68 -9.62
N ASN A 217 7.96 17.76 -10.88
CA ASN A 217 7.11 18.05 -12.03
C ASN A 217 6.70 16.76 -12.73
N TYR A 218 5.66 16.12 -12.18
CA TYR A 218 5.19 14.80 -12.65
C TYR A 218 4.85 14.78 -14.13
N GLU A 219 4.16 15.83 -14.63
CA GLU A 219 3.69 15.89 -16.00
C GLU A 219 4.85 15.93 -17.00
N GLU A 220 5.81 16.81 -16.76
CA GLU A 220 6.95 16.93 -17.65
C GLU A 220 7.92 15.75 -17.61
N ILE A 221 8.07 15.14 -16.41
CA ILE A 221 8.85 13.91 -16.24
C ILE A 221 8.16 12.73 -16.96
N ALA A 222 6.85 12.61 -16.84
CA ALA A 222 6.09 11.57 -17.53
C ALA A 222 6.21 11.68 -19.05
N ASP A 223 6.07 12.88 -19.60
CA ASP A 223 6.22 13.13 -21.04
C ASP A 223 7.61 12.75 -21.53
N LEU A 224 8.65 13.16 -20.81
CA LEU A 224 10.03 12.87 -21.16
C LEU A 224 10.30 11.36 -21.14
N LYS A 225 9.90 10.67 -20.07
CA LYS A 225 10.10 9.24 -19.93
C LYS A 225 9.28 8.45 -20.94
N THR A 226 8.01 8.81 -21.19
CA THR A 226 7.15 8.14 -22.16
C THR A 226 7.76 8.15 -23.56
N SER A 227 8.27 9.30 -24.00
CA SER A 227 8.91 9.44 -25.34
C SER A 227 10.08 8.47 -25.52
N LEU A 228 10.89 8.30 -24.48
CA LEU A 228 12.04 7.39 -24.52
C LEU A 228 11.62 5.93 -24.35
N LEU A 229 10.65 5.63 -23.48
CA LEU A 229 10.10 4.29 -23.32
C LEU A 229 9.50 3.75 -24.63
N GLN A 230 8.84 4.61 -25.42
CA GLN A 230 8.34 4.23 -26.75
C GLN A 230 9.48 3.84 -27.70
N GLU A 231 10.61 4.55 -27.67
CA GLU A 231 11.77 4.20 -28.48
C GLU A 231 12.44 2.90 -28.00
N LEU A 232 12.52 2.69 -26.67
CA LEU A 232 13.05 1.45 -26.10
C LEU A 232 12.17 0.25 -26.40
N PHE A 233 10.85 0.41 -26.34
CA PHE A 233 9.91 -0.65 -26.75
C PHE A 233 10.05 -1.01 -28.22
N ARG A 234 10.25 -0.01 -29.10
CA ARG A 234 10.53 -0.27 -30.51
C ARG A 234 11.81 -1.08 -30.70
N THR A 235 12.90 -0.69 -30.01
CA THR A 235 14.15 -1.45 -30.00
C THR A 235 13.95 -2.88 -29.49
N PHE A 236 13.17 -3.07 -28.40
CA PHE A 236 12.81 -4.38 -27.90
C PHE A 236 12.06 -5.23 -28.95
N LEU A 237 11.08 -4.65 -29.66
CA LEU A 237 10.35 -5.38 -30.71
C LEU A 237 11.24 -5.74 -31.91
N GLU A 238 12.14 -4.86 -32.31
CA GLU A 238 13.08 -5.09 -33.42
C GLU A 238 14.08 -6.21 -33.07
N ASN A 239 14.64 -6.21 -31.89
CA ASN A 239 15.70 -7.15 -31.48
C ASN A 239 15.14 -8.47 -30.92
N HIS A 240 14.02 -8.43 -30.23
CA HIS A 240 13.51 -9.54 -29.40
C HIS A 240 12.05 -9.90 -29.68
N GLY A 241 11.33 -9.18 -30.54
CA GLY A 241 9.88 -9.29 -30.75
C GLY A 241 9.40 -10.59 -31.39
N LYS A 242 8.14 -10.61 -31.84
CA LYS A 242 7.41 -11.79 -32.35
C LYS A 242 8.13 -12.59 -33.44
N SER A 243 8.95 -11.95 -34.26
CA SER A 243 9.77 -12.60 -35.30
C SER A 243 10.90 -13.46 -34.70
N HIS A 244 11.27 -13.20 -33.45
CA HIS A 244 12.32 -13.86 -32.69
C HIS A 244 11.74 -14.68 -31.53
N ARG A 245 10.63 -15.41 -31.77
CA ARG A 245 9.84 -16.13 -30.73
C ARG A 245 10.60 -17.02 -29.78
N HIS A 246 11.81 -17.44 -30.11
CA HIS A 246 12.68 -18.24 -29.25
C HIS A 246 13.73 -17.40 -28.51
N HIS A 247 13.68 -16.08 -28.62
CA HIS A 247 14.57 -15.22 -27.87
C HIS A 247 14.16 -15.21 -26.41
N HIS A 248 15.11 -15.33 -25.52
CA HIS A 248 14.91 -15.41 -24.05
C HIS A 248 14.05 -14.24 -23.54
N ARG A 249 14.37 -13.00 -23.89
CA ARG A 249 13.65 -11.81 -23.43
C ARG A 249 12.18 -11.74 -23.89
N TRP A 250 11.88 -12.20 -25.12
CA TRP A 250 10.48 -12.31 -25.57
C TRP A 250 9.72 -13.35 -24.73
N THR A 251 10.36 -14.47 -24.42
CA THR A 251 9.76 -15.52 -23.59
C THR A 251 9.49 -15.02 -22.18
N GLU A 252 10.39 -14.25 -21.57
CA GLU A 252 10.19 -13.64 -20.25
C GLU A 252 9.05 -12.64 -20.27
N PHE A 253 8.98 -11.76 -21.27
CA PHE A 253 7.90 -10.80 -21.44
C PHE A 253 6.54 -11.50 -21.59
N GLU A 254 6.43 -12.52 -22.43
CA GLU A 254 5.18 -13.29 -22.58
C GLU A 254 4.83 -14.07 -21.30
N THR A 255 5.81 -14.59 -20.58
CA THR A 255 5.59 -15.24 -19.29
C THR A 255 4.99 -14.26 -18.27
N TYR A 256 5.55 -13.05 -18.17
CA TYR A 256 4.99 -11.98 -17.35
C TYR A 256 3.56 -11.64 -17.78
N ARG A 257 3.33 -11.41 -19.08
CA ARG A 257 2.01 -11.09 -19.63
C ARG A 257 0.97 -12.16 -19.29
N VAL A 258 1.30 -13.43 -19.47
CA VAL A 258 0.42 -14.56 -19.19
C VAL A 258 0.15 -14.70 -17.69
N SER A 259 1.16 -14.51 -16.85
CA SER A 259 1.01 -14.60 -15.39
C SER A 259 0.14 -13.47 -14.82
N GLU A 260 0.20 -12.27 -15.40
CA GLU A 260 -0.63 -11.14 -15.02
C GLU A 260 -2.08 -11.24 -15.57
N GLY A 261 -2.27 -11.91 -16.71
CA GLY A 261 -3.56 -12.26 -17.27
C GLY A 261 -4.45 -11.06 -17.59
N ILE A 262 -5.74 -11.18 -17.30
CA ILE A 262 -6.75 -10.17 -17.61
C ILE A 262 -6.48 -8.83 -16.91
N TYR A 263 -5.77 -8.80 -15.79
CA TYR A 263 -5.48 -7.59 -15.04
C TYR A 263 -4.57 -6.66 -15.85
N ILE A 264 -3.45 -7.18 -16.39
CA ILE A 264 -2.52 -6.38 -17.20
C ILE A 264 -3.16 -5.97 -18.53
N GLU A 265 -3.96 -6.85 -19.14
CA GLU A 265 -4.64 -6.55 -20.40
C GLU A 265 -5.63 -5.39 -20.24
N ARG A 266 -6.41 -5.36 -19.17
CA ARG A 266 -7.35 -4.25 -18.89
C ARG A 266 -6.63 -2.96 -18.55
N TYR A 267 -5.59 -3.01 -17.72
CA TYR A 267 -4.79 -1.85 -17.38
C TYR A 267 -4.13 -1.23 -18.62
N ALA A 268 -3.43 -2.06 -19.40
CA ALA A 268 -2.75 -1.60 -20.62
C ALA A 268 -3.73 -1.08 -21.67
N THR A 269 -4.92 -1.72 -21.80
CA THR A 269 -5.98 -1.23 -22.68
C THR A 269 -6.49 0.13 -22.23
N PHE A 270 -6.70 0.35 -20.92
CA PHE A 270 -7.09 1.66 -20.38
C PHE A 270 -6.05 2.73 -20.70
N CYS A 271 -4.77 2.46 -20.46
CA CYS A 271 -3.69 3.39 -20.76
C CYS A 271 -3.62 3.72 -22.28
N ALA A 272 -3.74 2.71 -23.13
CA ALA A 272 -3.75 2.90 -24.59
C ALA A 272 -4.97 3.70 -25.09
N LEU A 273 -6.16 3.48 -24.50
CA LEU A 273 -7.36 4.27 -24.78
C LEU A 273 -7.21 5.72 -24.29
N GLN A 274 -6.60 5.90 -23.12
CA GLN A 274 -6.36 7.23 -22.57
C GLN A 274 -5.43 8.05 -23.48
N ASP A 275 -4.33 7.44 -23.97
CA ASP A 275 -3.43 8.07 -24.94
C ASP A 275 -4.14 8.38 -26.26
N HIS A 276 -4.97 7.45 -26.73
CA HIS A 276 -5.74 7.62 -27.97
C HIS A 276 -6.72 8.80 -27.87
N PHE A 277 -7.56 8.83 -26.84
CA PHE A 277 -8.55 9.89 -26.68
C PHE A 277 -7.96 11.24 -26.30
N GLN A 278 -6.81 11.29 -25.63
CA GLN A 278 -6.11 12.54 -25.44
C GLN A 278 -5.66 13.19 -26.74
N GLY A 279 -5.24 12.38 -27.72
CA GLY A 279 -4.88 12.88 -29.06
C GLY A 279 -6.08 13.35 -29.88
N GLU A 280 -7.23 12.67 -29.78
CA GLU A 280 -8.43 12.94 -30.54
C GLU A 280 -9.41 13.92 -29.89
N LEU A 281 -9.51 13.87 -28.56
CA LEU A 281 -10.43 14.66 -27.73
C LEU A 281 -9.68 15.28 -26.55
N PRO A 282 -8.88 16.32 -26.75
CA PRO A 282 -8.02 16.90 -25.70
C PRO A 282 -8.78 17.33 -24.42
N GLU A 283 -10.07 17.63 -24.53
CA GLU A 283 -10.95 17.99 -23.40
C GLU A 283 -11.46 16.77 -22.60
N ALA A 284 -11.26 15.55 -23.12
CA ALA A 284 -11.69 14.33 -22.45
C ALA A 284 -10.61 13.86 -21.46
N HIS A 285 -10.61 14.44 -20.25
CA HIS A 285 -9.64 14.11 -19.20
C HIS A 285 -9.90 12.74 -18.56
N THR A 286 -11.16 12.28 -18.53
CA THR A 286 -11.57 11.04 -17.85
C THR A 286 -12.24 10.07 -18.83
N TRP A 287 -12.20 8.78 -18.54
CA TRP A 287 -12.86 7.74 -19.34
C TRP A 287 -14.38 7.94 -19.45
N ARG A 288 -15.00 8.66 -18.50
CA ARG A 288 -16.44 9.00 -18.54
C ARG A 288 -16.79 9.98 -19.65
N GLN A 289 -15.80 10.70 -20.17
CA GLN A 289 -15.93 11.66 -21.28
C GLN A 289 -15.61 11.02 -22.63
N TRP A 290 -15.10 9.77 -22.65
CA TRP A 290 -14.91 9.01 -23.89
C TRP A 290 -16.27 8.67 -24.54
N PRO A 291 -16.31 8.31 -25.83
CA PRO A 291 -17.52 7.78 -26.43
C PRO A 291 -18.07 6.59 -25.64
N VAL A 292 -19.38 6.55 -25.41
CA VAL A 292 -20.05 5.55 -24.54
C VAL A 292 -19.69 4.10 -24.91
N ALA A 293 -19.40 3.82 -26.18
CA ALA A 293 -18.97 2.51 -26.64
C ALA A 293 -17.67 2.00 -25.99
N PHE A 294 -16.85 2.89 -25.39
CA PHE A 294 -15.59 2.58 -24.70
C PHE A 294 -15.70 2.59 -23.18
N HIS A 295 -16.89 2.83 -22.61
CA HIS A 295 -17.08 2.79 -21.16
C HIS A 295 -17.04 1.37 -20.59
N SER A 296 -17.36 0.33 -21.39
CA SER A 296 -17.31 -1.06 -20.93
C SER A 296 -16.03 -1.74 -21.38
N PRO A 297 -15.18 -2.24 -20.44
CA PRO A 297 -13.91 -2.90 -20.76
C PRO A 297 -14.08 -4.17 -21.61
N SER A 298 -15.25 -4.79 -21.56
CA SER A 298 -15.59 -6.00 -22.32
C SER A 298 -16.44 -5.70 -23.58
N GLY A 299 -16.69 -4.42 -23.86
CA GLY A 299 -17.55 -3.97 -24.96
C GLY A 299 -16.95 -4.26 -26.35
N PRO A 300 -17.81 -4.38 -27.38
CA PRO A 300 -17.35 -4.67 -28.76
C PRO A 300 -16.37 -3.64 -29.30
N ALA A 301 -16.55 -2.34 -28.99
CA ALA A 301 -15.66 -1.27 -29.43
C ALA A 301 -14.26 -1.40 -28.79
N VAL A 302 -14.20 -1.75 -27.49
CA VAL A 302 -12.93 -1.99 -26.80
C VAL A 302 -12.23 -3.22 -27.38
N LYS A 303 -12.94 -4.32 -27.62
CA LYS A 303 -12.37 -5.52 -28.27
C LYS A 303 -11.81 -5.22 -29.65
N LYS A 304 -12.54 -4.42 -30.44
CA LYS A 304 -12.06 -3.97 -31.75
C LYS A 304 -10.79 -3.12 -31.60
N PHE A 305 -10.80 -2.16 -30.70
CA PHE A 305 -9.63 -1.32 -30.42
C PHE A 305 -8.41 -2.16 -30.00
N GLN A 306 -8.58 -3.17 -29.14
CA GLN A 306 -7.51 -4.07 -28.72
C GLN A 306 -6.84 -4.79 -29.91
N ILE A 307 -7.64 -5.23 -30.89
CA ILE A 307 -7.12 -5.89 -32.08
C ILE A 307 -6.36 -4.88 -32.98
N GLU A 308 -6.94 -3.69 -33.20
CA GLU A 308 -6.39 -2.68 -34.09
C GLU A 308 -5.19 -1.92 -33.49
N ASN A 309 -5.01 -1.95 -32.19
CA ASN A 309 -3.97 -1.21 -31.45
C ASN A 309 -3.12 -2.13 -30.54
N GLU A 310 -2.93 -3.39 -30.95
CA GLU A 310 -2.18 -4.39 -30.18
C GLU A 310 -0.82 -3.86 -29.70
N GLU A 311 -0.07 -3.18 -30.57
CA GLU A 311 1.26 -2.66 -30.26
C GLU A 311 1.23 -1.58 -29.15
N ARG A 312 0.21 -0.71 -29.14
CA ARG A 312 0.04 0.29 -28.06
C ARG A 312 -0.25 -0.36 -26.71
N ILE A 313 -0.99 -1.47 -26.71
CA ILE A 313 -1.30 -2.23 -25.49
C ILE A 313 -0.05 -2.97 -25.02
N LEU A 314 0.67 -3.63 -25.92
CA LEU A 314 1.94 -4.30 -25.60
C LEU A 314 2.99 -3.32 -25.04
N PHE A 315 2.99 -2.05 -25.50
CA PHE A 315 3.85 -1.01 -24.93
C PHE A 315 3.59 -0.84 -23.42
N TRP A 316 2.34 -0.69 -22.99
CA TRP A 316 2.03 -0.52 -21.58
C TRP A 316 2.29 -1.78 -20.74
N ILE A 317 2.14 -2.96 -21.34
CA ILE A 317 2.55 -4.24 -20.71
C ILE A 317 4.06 -4.28 -20.53
N TYR A 318 4.83 -3.90 -21.57
CA TYR A 318 6.28 -3.82 -21.52
C TYR A 318 6.77 -2.85 -20.41
N VAL A 319 6.14 -1.69 -20.29
CA VAL A 319 6.46 -0.72 -19.22
C VAL A 319 6.31 -1.35 -17.84
N GLN A 320 5.22 -2.06 -17.58
CA GLN A 320 5.00 -2.71 -16.28
C GLN A 320 5.96 -3.89 -16.05
N TRP A 321 6.28 -4.64 -17.10
CA TRP A 321 7.31 -5.69 -17.02
C TRP A 321 8.69 -5.13 -16.62
N GLN A 322 9.09 -3.99 -17.19
CA GLN A 322 10.35 -3.33 -16.85
C GLN A 322 10.35 -2.85 -15.39
N ILE A 323 9.21 -2.37 -14.88
CA ILE A 323 9.05 -2.00 -13.47
C ILE A 323 9.22 -3.22 -12.57
N ASP A 324 8.58 -4.34 -12.91
CA ASP A 324 8.66 -5.58 -12.15
C ASP A 324 10.12 -6.06 -12.02
N ILE A 325 10.87 -6.07 -13.13
CA ILE A 325 12.30 -6.43 -13.16
C ILE A 325 13.13 -5.51 -12.26
N GLN A 326 12.95 -4.19 -12.39
CA GLN A 326 13.77 -3.22 -11.65
C GLN A 326 13.46 -3.26 -10.15
N LEU A 327 12.18 -3.34 -9.77
CA LEU A 327 11.78 -3.41 -8.37
C LEU A 327 12.23 -4.72 -7.71
N GLN A 328 12.14 -5.85 -8.43
CA GLN A 328 12.72 -7.13 -7.99
C GLN A 328 14.20 -6.99 -7.69
N SER A 329 14.95 -6.36 -8.60
CA SER A 329 16.39 -6.15 -8.45
C SER A 329 16.76 -5.30 -7.23
N VAL A 330 15.89 -4.34 -6.83
CA VAL A 330 16.09 -3.56 -5.59
C VAL A 330 15.90 -4.45 -4.36
N GLN A 331 14.82 -5.23 -4.30
CA GLN A 331 14.58 -6.14 -3.16
C GLN A 331 15.69 -7.20 -3.04
N GLU A 332 16.10 -7.79 -4.15
CA GLU A 332 17.22 -8.73 -4.15
C GLU A 332 18.51 -8.10 -3.62
N ARG A 333 18.78 -6.84 -4.01
CA ARG A 333 19.92 -6.08 -3.49
C ARG A 333 19.85 -5.89 -1.98
N ALA A 334 18.66 -5.54 -1.45
CA ALA A 334 18.46 -5.35 -0.02
C ALA A 334 18.75 -6.65 0.76
N ILE A 335 18.26 -7.78 0.27
CA ILE A 335 18.50 -9.09 0.89
C ILE A 335 19.98 -9.50 0.77
N GLN A 336 20.62 -9.29 -0.38
CA GLN A 336 22.06 -9.53 -0.57
C GLN A 336 22.92 -8.70 0.38
N LYS A 337 22.49 -7.48 0.72
CA LYS A 337 23.13 -6.64 1.72
C LYS A 337 22.87 -7.08 3.16
N GLY A 338 22.06 -8.11 3.37
CA GLY A 338 21.74 -8.67 4.68
C GLY A 338 20.66 -7.90 5.45
N MET A 339 19.78 -7.16 4.79
CA MET A 339 18.59 -6.63 5.42
C MET A 339 17.61 -7.78 5.72
N LEU A 340 16.96 -7.76 6.89
CA LEU A 340 15.98 -8.77 7.28
C LEU A 340 14.70 -8.70 6.44
N ILE A 341 14.25 -7.49 6.13
CA ILE A 341 13.00 -7.20 5.42
C ILE A 341 13.29 -6.68 4.00
N GLY A 342 14.24 -5.76 3.86
CA GLY A 342 14.46 -5.05 2.60
C GLY A 342 13.43 -3.94 2.41
N LEU A 343 12.62 -4.01 1.33
CA LEU A 343 11.58 -3.01 1.08
C LEU A 343 10.35 -3.25 1.96
N TYR A 344 9.83 -2.16 2.50
CA TYR A 344 8.56 -2.06 3.20
C TYR A 344 7.61 -1.23 2.34
N HIS A 345 6.72 -1.93 1.64
CA HIS A 345 5.73 -1.33 0.73
C HIS A 345 4.58 -0.72 1.49
N ASP A 346 3.86 0.17 0.82
CA ASP A 346 2.64 0.80 1.31
C ASP A 346 1.50 0.58 0.30
N GLU A 347 0.38 0.02 0.77
CA GLU A 347 -0.83 -0.20 -0.04
C GLU A 347 -1.84 0.89 0.25
N ALA A 348 -2.24 1.64 -0.77
CA ALA A 348 -3.30 2.61 -0.68
C ALA A 348 -4.67 1.93 -0.45
N LEU A 349 -5.51 2.57 0.35
CA LEU A 349 -6.85 2.07 0.67
C LEU A 349 -7.73 1.84 -0.59
N ALA A 350 -7.64 2.72 -1.59
CA ALA A 350 -8.58 2.72 -2.70
C ALA A 350 -7.98 3.25 -4.00
N VAL A 351 -8.84 3.47 -4.99
CA VAL A 351 -8.47 3.94 -6.33
C VAL A 351 -9.34 5.12 -6.75
N ASP A 352 -8.81 5.96 -7.63
CA ASP A 352 -9.57 7.02 -8.27
C ASP A 352 -10.72 6.42 -9.10
N ARG A 353 -11.93 6.96 -8.95
CA ARG A 353 -13.11 6.55 -9.74
C ARG A 353 -12.97 6.79 -11.25
N ASN A 354 -12.00 7.61 -11.66
CA ASN A 354 -11.62 7.81 -13.05
C ASN A 354 -10.44 6.93 -13.48
N GLY A 355 -9.88 6.14 -12.58
CA GLY A 355 -8.70 5.31 -12.80
C GLY A 355 -8.96 4.01 -13.56
N ALA A 356 -7.85 3.34 -13.88
CA ALA A 356 -7.84 2.10 -14.65
C ALA A 356 -8.54 0.95 -13.92
N ASP A 357 -8.35 0.85 -12.58
CA ASP A 357 -8.97 -0.22 -11.81
C ASP A 357 -10.48 -0.06 -11.76
N PHE A 358 -10.97 1.18 -11.58
CA PHE A 358 -12.41 1.40 -11.60
C PHE A 358 -12.99 1.11 -13.00
N TRP A 359 -12.39 1.64 -14.08
CA TRP A 359 -12.85 1.36 -15.42
C TRP A 359 -12.82 -0.13 -15.75
N GLY A 360 -11.75 -0.82 -15.37
CA GLY A 360 -11.57 -2.24 -15.65
C GLY A 360 -12.51 -3.15 -14.86
N TRP A 361 -12.93 -2.73 -13.67
CA TRP A 361 -13.62 -3.56 -12.68
C TRP A 361 -14.86 -2.88 -12.08
N GLN A 362 -15.60 -2.07 -12.89
CA GLN A 362 -16.74 -1.24 -12.47
C GLN A 362 -17.75 -1.98 -11.60
N ASP A 363 -18.02 -3.24 -11.94
CA ASP A 363 -18.98 -4.09 -11.23
C ASP A 363 -18.58 -4.40 -9.77
N TYR A 364 -17.35 -4.15 -9.36
CA TYR A 364 -16.84 -4.39 -8.01
C TYR A 364 -16.83 -3.13 -7.13
N PHE A 365 -17.47 -2.05 -7.59
CA PHE A 365 -17.55 -0.79 -6.86
C PHE A 365 -18.96 -0.23 -6.84
N HIS A 366 -19.28 0.52 -5.78
CA HIS A 366 -20.52 1.29 -5.68
C HIS A 366 -20.29 2.75 -6.05
N ASP A 367 -20.54 3.13 -7.30
CA ASP A 367 -20.28 4.49 -7.83
C ASP A 367 -21.19 5.58 -7.21
N GLY A 368 -22.31 5.19 -6.58
CA GLY A 368 -23.24 6.11 -5.91
C GLY A 368 -22.80 6.56 -4.50
N PHE A 369 -21.62 6.12 -4.05
CA PHE A 369 -21.10 6.41 -2.72
C PHE A 369 -19.63 6.81 -2.79
N SER A 370 -19.17 7.45 -1.71
CA SER A 370 -17.78 7.76 -1.45
C SER A 370 -17.36 7.17 -0.10
N VAL A 371 -16.07 6.87 0.06
CA VAL A 371 -15.52 6.50 1.37
C VAL A 371 -14.93 7.73 2.03
N GLY A 372 -15.02 7.78 3.36
CA GLY A 372 -14.48 8.87 4.15
C GLY A 372 -14.39 8.53 5.63
N ALA A 373 -14.44 9.55 6.47
CA ALA A 373 -14.46 9.44 7.93
C ALA A 373 -15.57 10.32 8.53
N PRO A 374 -16.19 9.85 9.64
CA PRO A 374 -17.21 10.66 10.34
C PRO A 374 -16.59 11.93 10.94
N PRO A 375 -17.41 12.93 11.31
CA PRO A 375 -16.97 14.07 12.09
C PRO A 375 -16.25 13.64 13.38
N ASP A 376 -15.10 14.25 13.63
CA ASP A 376 -14.32 14.05 14.85
C ASP A 376 -13.70 15.37 15.36
N ALA A 377 -12.87 15.32 16.40
CA ALA A 377 -12.23 16.50 16.98
C ALA A 377 -11.22 17.16 16.03
N PHE A 378 -10.64 16.42 15.08
CA PHE A 378 -9.66 16.91 14.11
C PHE A 378 -10.30 17.38 12.81
N ALA A 379 -11.45 16.80 12.45
CA ALA A 379 -12.25 17.13 11.27
C ALA A 379 -13.74 17.25 11.65
N PRO A 380 -14.19 18.41 12.19
CA PRO A 380 -15.57 18.60 12.68
C PRO A 380 -16.67 18.39 11.63
N GLU A 381 -16.37 18.59 10.34
CA GLU A 381 -17.29 18.31 9.22
C GLU A 381 -17.18 16.84 8.71
N GLY A 382 -16.24 16.04 9.26
CA GLY A 382 -15.86 14.75 8.71
C GLY A 382 -15.00 14.90 7.46
N GLN A 383 -14.68 13.79 6.82
CA GLN A 383 -13.86 13.77 5.62
C GLN A 383 -14.53 12.94 4.53
N ASP A 384 -14.55 13.44 3.31
CA ASP A 384 -14.89 12.69 2.10
C ASP A 384 -13.60 12.51 1.28
N TRP A 385 -13.14 11.26 1.15
CA TRP A 385 -11.90 10.93 0.45
C TRP A 385 -12.08 10.76 -1.07
N GLY A 386 -13.33 10.81 -1.56
CA GLY A 386 -13.65 10.90 -2.99
C GLY A 386 -13.62 9.60 -3.77
N PHE A 387 -13.23 8.46 -3.19
CA PHE A 387 -13.17 7.19 -3.90
C PHE A 387 -14.37 6.28 -3.62
N PRO A 388 -14.75 5.41 -4.59
CA PRO A 388 -15.90 4.54 -4.46
C PRO A 388 -15.61 3.38 -3.51
N PRO A 389 -16.56 2.99 -2.65
CA PRO A 389 -16.40 1.80 -1.84
C PRO A 389 -16.55 0.51 -2.68
N PRO A 390 -15.90 -0.59 -2.24
CA PRO A 390 -16.00 -1.89 -2.90
C PRO A 390 -17.38 -2.53 -2.73
N ASP A 391 -17.87 -3.25 -3.75
CA ASP A 391 -19.02 -4.15 -3.64
C ASP A 391 -18.58 -5.47 -2.99
N ARG A 392 -18.69 -5.54 -1.68
CA ARG A 392 -18.26 -6.66 -0.85
C ARG A 392 -18.92 -7.98 -1.23
N GLU A 393 -20.23 -7.96 -1.59
CA GLU A 393 -20.97 -9.15 -1.97
C GLU A 393 -20.44 -9.72 -3.30
N ARG A 394 -20.20 -8.87 -4.26
CA ARG A 394 -19.68 -9.27 -5.55
C ARG A 394 -18.24 -9.76 -5.46
N ILE A 395 -17.40 -9.06 -4.68
CA ILE A 395 -16.03 -9.48 -4.38
C ILE A 395 -16.02 -10.85 -3.71
N ARG A 396 -16.88 -11.08 -2.71
CA ARG A 396 -17.00 -12.38 -2.06
C ARG A 396 -17.44 -13.48 -3.02
N ARG A 397 -18.45 -13.23 -3.86
CA ARG A 397 -18.94 -14.19 -4.87
C ARG A 397 -17.90 -14.54 -5.93
N SER A 398 -16.98 -13.63 -6.26
CA SER A 398 -15.86 -13.92 -7.16
C SER A 398 -14.74 -14.74 -6.52
N GLY A 399 -14.84 -15.09 -5.23
CA GLY A 399 -13.77 -15.72 -4.47
C GLY A 399 -12.72 -14.73 -4.03
N TYR A 400 -13.07 -13.44 -3.84
CA TYR A 400 -12.19 -12.33 -3.47
C TYR A 400 -11.10 -12.03 -4.50
N GLU A 401 -11.28 -12.40 -5.76
CA GLU A 401 -10.28 -12.32 -6.82
C GLU A 401 -9.57 -10.94 -6.90
N PRO A 402 -10.28 -9.77 -6.94
CA PRO A 402 -9.61 -8.48 -6.99
C PRO A 402 -8.81 -8.16 -5.72
N PHE A 403 -9.33 -8.51 -4.55
CA PHE A 403 -8.66 -8.27 -3.27
C PHE A 403 -7.37 -9.10 -3.15
N LEU A 404 -7.42 -10.37 -3.55
CA LEU A 404 -6.25 -11.24 -3.61
C LEU A 404 -5.19 -10.70 -4.56
N LYS A 405 -5.60 -10.24 -5.75
CA LYS A 405 -4.66 -9.66 -6.72
C LYS A 405 -3.94 -8.44 -6.15
N ILE A 406 -4.66 -7.57 -5.42
CA ILE A 406 -4.05 -6.42 -4.74
C ILE A 406 -3.00 -6.90 -3.73
N LEU A 407 -3.33 -7.84 -2.86
CA LEU A 407 -2.39 -8.36 -1.87
C LEU A 407 -1.16 -9.00 -2.54
N GLN A 408 -1.37 -9.86 -3.54
CA GLN A 408 -0.29 -10.55 -4.27
C GLN A 408 0.69 -9.57 -4.90
N VAL A 409 0.19 -8.56 -5.58
CA VAL A 409 1.04 -7.55 -6.24
C VAL A 409 1.77 -6.70 -5.21
N ASN A 410 1.13 -6.36 -4.08
CA ASN A 410 1.74 -5.49 -3.07
C ASN A 410 2.66 -6.25 -2.10
N CYS A 411 2.50 -7.56 -1.94
CA CYS A 411 3.46 -8.42 -1.24
C CYS A 411 4.66 -8.82 -2.12
N ARG A 412 4.59 -8.60 -3.44
CA ARG A 412 5.68 -8.93 -4.36
C ARG A 412 6.83 -7.93 -4.23
N HIS A 413 8.06 -8.42 -4.29
CA HIS A 413 9.28 -7.61 -4.25
C HIS A 413 9.46 -6.75 -2.99
N GLY A 414 8.95 -7.23 -1.84
CA GLY A 414 9.14 -6.60 -0.53
C GLY A 414 9.01 -7.61 0.60
N GLY A 415 9.63 -7.33 1.75
CA GLY A 415 9.55 -8.19 2.93
C GLY A 415 8.54 -7.69 3.97
N ALA A 416 7.95 -6.52 3.76
CA ALA A 416 6.85 -6.02 4.59
C ALA A 416 5.88 -5.17 3.77
N LEU A 417 4.61 -5.11 4.23
CA LEU A 417 3.54 -4.33 3.62
C LEU A 417 2.76 -3.58 4.71
N ARG A 418 2.60 -2.26 4.54
CA ARG A 418 1.61 -1.47 5.28
C ARG A 418 0.28 -1.54 4.54
N ILE A 419 -0.77 -1.88 5.26
CA ILE A 419 -2.15 -1.77 4.78
C ILE A 419 -2.70 -0.46 5.32
N ASP A 420 -2.93 0.49 4.44
CA ASP A 420 -3.51 1.79 4.76
C ASP A 420 -4.94 1.62 5.25
N HIS A 421 -5.29 2.32 6.33
CA HIS A 421 -6.61 2.24 6.97
C HIS A 421 -7.06 0.79 7.17
N VAL A 422 -6.32 0.02 7.98
CA VAL A 422 -6.56 -1.44 8.15
C VAL A 422 -7.97 -1.77 8.63
N MET A 423 -8.72 -0.79 9.17
CA MET A 423 -10.13 -0.92 9.49
C MET A 423 -10.98 -1.30 8.27
N GLN A 424 -10.50 -1.06 7.04
CA GLN A 424 -11.15 -1.52 5.80
C GLN A 424 -11.48 -3.01 5.80
N LEU A 425 -10.70 -3.83 6.50
CA LEU A 425 -10.94 -5.27 6.63
C LEU A 425 -12.14 -5.59 7.55
N ASN A 426 -12.63 -4.63 8.32
CA ASN A 426 -13.80 -4.76 9.20
C ASN A 426 -14.99 -3.94 8.72
N HIS A 427 -14.77 -2.65 8.41
CA HIS A 427 -15.81 -1.73 7.93
C HIS A 427 -15.18 -0.52 7.24
N LEU A 428 -15.99 0.14 6.40
CA LEU A 428 -15.68 1.44 5.81
C LEU A 428 -16.82 2.42 6.11
N PHE A 429 -16.50 3.70 6.21
CA PHE A 429 -17.49 4.77 6.35
C PHE A 429 -17.92 5.24 4.96
N TRP A 430 -19.20 5.00 4.61
CA TRP A 430 -19.75 5.32 3.29
C TRP A 430 -20.58 6.58 3.35
N ILE A 431 -20.35 7.49 2.41
CA ILE A 431 -21.04 8.76 2.26
C ILE A 431 -21.80 8.71 0.92
N PRO A 432 -23.13 8.91 0.90
CA PRO A 432 -23.87 9.00 -0.36
C PRO A 432 -23.36 10.18 -1.21
N MET A 433 -23.23 9.99 -2.52
CA MET A 433 -22.74 11.03 -3.42
C MET A 433 -23.56 12.32 -3.31
N GLY A 434 -22.85 13.44 -3.18
CA GLY A 434 -23.46 14.77 -3.02
C GLY A 434 -24.00 15.09 -1.62
N LYS A 435 -23.75 14.20 -0.64
CA LYS A 435 -24.08 14.40 0.76
C LYS A 435 -22.84 14.79 1.57
N LYS A 436 -23.07 15.33 2.79
CA LYS A 436 -21.99 15.62 3.74
C LYS A 436 -21.51 14.36 4.44
N ALA A 437 -20.28 14.35 4.94
CA ALA A 437 -19.76 13.24 5.73
C ALA A 437 -20.60 12.95 6.98
N SER A 438 -21.25 13.96 7.58
CA SER A 438 -22.19 13.76 8.69
C SER A 438 -23.44 12.92 8.37
N GLU A 439 -23.73 12.69 7.09
CA GLU A 439 -24.84 11.84 6.61
C GLU A 439 -24.37 10.42 6.23
N GLY A 440 -23.11 10.10 6.44
CA GLY A 440 -22.52 8.80 6.17
C GLY A 440 -22.83 7.75 7.24
N VAL A 441 -22.53 6.49 6.91
CA VAL A 441 -22.69 5.34 7.82
C VAL A 441 -21.54 4.35 7.70
N PHE A 442 -21.24 3.62 8.78
CA PHE A 442 -20.31 2.50 8.72
C PHE A 442 -20.99 1.27 8.10
N VAL A 443 -20.35 0.73 7.08
CA VAL A 443 -20.76 -0.50 6.39
C VAL A 443 -19.73 -1.59 6.71
N LYS A 444 -20.18 -2.66 7.39
CA LYS A 444 -19.34 -3.80 7.79
C LYS A 444 -18.98 -4.67 6.58
N ASP A 445 -17.81 -5.28 6.63
CA ASP A 445 -17.33 -6.26 5.67
C ASP A 445 -17.23 -7.67 6.31
N TYR A 446 -16.79 -8.64 5.53
CA TYR A 446 -16.54 -10.02 5.95
C TYR A 446 -15.15 -10.15 6.59
N GLU A 447 -14.97 -9.55 7.76
CA GLU A 447 -13.68 -9.44 8.46
C GLU A 447 -12.91 -10.77 8.56
N SER A 448 -13.62 -11.86 8.93
CA SER A 448 -12.98 -13.16 9.08
C SER A 448 -12.37 -13.68 7.78
N ASP A 449 -13.08 -13.50 6.66
CA ASP A 449 -12.61 -13.90 5.34
C ASP A 449 -11.40 -13.03 4.95
N LEU A 450 -11.51 -11.71 5.05
CA LEU A 450 -10.47 -10.76 4.65
C LEU A 450 -9.18 -10.94 5.47
N LEU A 451 -9.28 -11.11 6.80
CA LEU A 451 -8.11 -11.40 7.64
C LEU A 451 -7.47 -12.74 7.29
N SER A 452 -8.26 -13.75 6.94
CA SER A 452 -7.75 -15.06 6.49
C SER A 452 -6.99 -14.95 5.17
N LEU A 453 -7.48 -14.14 4.23
CA LEU A 453 -6.82 -13.88 2.95
C LEU A 453 -5.51 -13.09 3.13
N VAL A 454 -5.49 -12.12 4.05
CA VAL A 454 -4.25 -11.42 4.42
C VAL A 454 -3.22 -12.40 4.99
N CYS A 455 -3.61 -13.31 5.90
CA CYS A 455 -2.71 -14.34 6.41
C CYS A 455 -2.18 -15.25 5.29
N LEU A 456 -3.07 -15.65 4.37
CA LEU A 456 -2.71 -16.52 3.24
C LEU A 456 -1.66 -15.88 2.33
N GLU A 457 -1.89 -14.66 1.88
CA GLU A 457 -0.98 -13.97 0.94
C GLU A 457 0.30 -13.48 1.64
N SER A 458 0.22 -13.09 2.92
CA SER A 458 1.38 -12.79 3.76
C SER A 458 2.35 -13.98 3.86
N GLU A 459 1.83 -15.18 4.10
CA GLU A 459 2.66 -16.39 4.17
C GLU A 459 3.23 -16.78 2.81
N ARG A 460 2.42 -16.73 1.74
CA ARG A 460 2.86 -17.01 0.37
C ARG A 460 3.96 -16.06 -0.09
N GLY A 461 3.80 -14.76 0.18
CA GLY A 461 4.78 -13.72 -0.14
C GLY A 461 5.94 -13.63 0.85
N ARG A 462 5.86 -14.35 2.00
CA ARG A 462 6.76 -14.19 3.15
C ARG A 462 6.90 -12.72 3.55
N THR A 463 5.77 -12.00 3.61
CA THR A 463 5.69 -10.56 3.81
C THR A 463 5.08 -10.27 5.17
N LEU A 464 5.78 -9.52 6.01
CA LEU A 464 5.29 -9.03 7.31
C LEU A 464 4.20 -7.98 7.08
N ILE A 465 3.09 -8.08 7.80
CA ILE A 465 1.98 -7.13 7.64
C ILE A 465 1.95 -6.13 8.80
N VAL A 466 1.84 -4.86 8.46
CA VAL A 466 1.62 -3.75 9.39
C VAL A 466 0.28 -3.10 9.02
N GLY A 467 -0.67 -3.10 9.94
CA GLY A 467 -1.94 -2.43 9.76
C GLY A 467 -1.89 -1.00 10.30
N GLU A 468 -2.21 -0.03 9.46
CA GLU A 468 -2.40 1.34 9.93
C GLU A 468 -3.75 1.42 10.67
N ASP A 469 -3.69 1.48 11.99
CA ASP A 469 -4.82 1.46 12.93
C ASP A 469 -4.97 2.79 13.69
N LEU A 470 -4.74 3.90 12.98
CA LEU A 470 -4.94 5.25 13.50
C LEU A 470 -6.42 5.69 13.33
N GLY A 471 -6.87 6.61 14.18
CA GLY A 471 -8.23 7.12 14.15
C GLY A 471 -9.24 6.28 14.94
N THR A 472 -10.49 6.18 14.43
CA THR A 472 -11.59 5.48 15.12
C THR A 472 -11.50 3.97 14.91
N VAL A 473 -10.92 3.28 15.87
CA VAL A 473 -10.71 1.83 15.81
C VAL A 473 -11.87 1.09 16.51
N PRO A 474 -12.46 0.04 15.89
CA PRO A 474 -13.50 -0.78 16.52
C PRO A 474 -13.02 -1.42 17.83
N PHE A 475 -13.99 -1.66 18.73
CA PHE A 475 -13.71 -2.33 20.00
C PHE A 475 -13.02 -3.69 19.79
N ASN A 476 -11.94 -3.96 20.52
CA ASN A 476 -11.10 -5.18 20.46
C ASN A 476 -10.54 -5.48 19.05
N TYR A 477 -10.50 -4.52 18.13
CA TYR A 477 -10.00 -4.77 16.77
C TYR A 477 -8.48 -4.96 16.75
N ARG A 478 -7.76 -4.17 17.55
CA ARG A 478 -6.30 -4.29 17.70
C ARG A 478 -5.87 -5.66 18.21
N GLU A 479 -6.62 -6.22 19.18
CA GLU A 479 -6.38 -7.57 19.71
C GLU A 479 -6.62 -8.63 18.63
N ARG A 480 -7.64 -8.45 17.79
CA ARG A 480 -7.90 -9.36 16.66
C ARG A 480 -6.80 -9.29 15.61
N LEU A 481 -6.33 -8.09 15.23
CA LEU A 481 -5.19 -7.91 14.33
C LEU A 481 -3.93 -8.58 14.89
N MET A 482 -3.62 -8.33 16.16
CA MET A 482 -2.49 -8.93 16.85
C MET A 482 -2.58 -10.46 16.89
N SER A 483 -3.78 -11.03 17.14
CA SER A 483 -4.01 -12.48 17.10
C SER A 483 -3.70 -13.10 15.73
N LYS A 484 -3.85 -12.32 14.66
CA LYS A 484 -3.51 -12.69 13.29
C LYS A 484 -2.06 -12.38 12.91
N GLY A 485 -1.25 -11.87 13.83
CA GLY A 485 0.15 -11.51 13.58
C GLY A 485 0.34 -10.22 12.77
N ILE A 486 -0.71 -9.42 12.63
CA ILE A 486 -0.65 -8.09 12.01
C ILE A 486 -0.13 -7.10 13.06
N LEU A 487 0.94 -6.36 12.72
CA LEU A 487 1.51 -5.35 13.60
C LEU A 487 0.66 -4.08 13.59
N SER A 488 0.49 -3.45 14.75
CA SER A 488 -0.15 -2.14 14.92
C SER A 488 0.80 -1.01 14.50
N TYR A 489 0.27 0.14 14.07
CA TYR A 489 1.05 1.33 13.76
C TYR A 489 0.94 2.34 14.90
N ARG A 490 2.06 2.69 15.57
CA ARG A 490 2.09 3.55 16.74
C ARG A 490 2.87 4.83 16.47
N LEU A 491 2.29 5.96 16.85
CA LEU A 491 2.88 7.27 16.63
C LEU A 491 3.22 7.95 17.95
N PHE A 492 4.45 8.46 18.03
CA PHE A 492 4.93 9.17 19.21
C PHE A 492 3.98 10.30 19.66
N TYR A 493 3.40 11.05 18.72
CA TYR A 493 2.48 12.13 19.06
C TYR A 493 1.15 11.68 19.68
N PHE A 494 0.71 10.43 19.44
CA PHE A 494 -0.63 9.96 19.81
C PHE A 494 -0.66 9.00 21.00
N GLU A 495 0.47 8.43 21.38
CA GLU A 495 0.52 7.48 22.47
C GLU A 495 0.52 8.22 23.82
N ARG A 496 -0.69 8.42 24.36
CA ARG A 496 -0.96 9.15 25.61
C ARG A 496 -1.85 8.34 26.55
N ASP A 497 -1.75 8.64 27.84
CA ASP A 497 -2.63 8.09 28.86
C ASP A 497 -3.98 8.86 28.91
N GLN A 498 -4.89 8.42 29.79
CA GLN A 498 -6.19 9.06 30.02
C GLN A 498 -6.11 10.51 30.53
N HIS A 499 -4.94 10.96 30.96
CA HIS A 499 -4.66 12.32 31.43
C HIS A 499 -3.88 13.13 30.38
N GLU A 500 -3.85 12.65 29.13
CA GLU A 500 -3.12 13.26 28.01
C GLU A 500 -1.60 13.37 28.27
N ASN A 501 -1.02 12.56 29.17
CA ASN A 501 0.43 12.50 29.34
C ASN A 501 1.03 11.52 28.32
N GLN A 502 2.23 11.85 27.81
CA GLN A 502 2.98 10.95 26.95
C GLN A 502 3.25 9.61 27.65
N LEU A 503 2.93 8.48 27.00
CA LEU A 503 3.19 7.15 27.53
C LEU A 503 4.69 6.93 27.75
N PRO A 504 5.08 6.19 28.81
CA PRO A 504 6.46 5.70 28.95
C PRO A 504 6.84 4.81 27.75
N PHE A 505 8.09 4.87 27.31
CA PHE A 505 8.55 4.04 26.19
C PHE A 505 8.31 2.54 26.41
N ARG A 506 8.35 2.07 27.66
CA ARG A 506 8.17 0.66 28.04
C ARG A 506 6.75 0.16 27.86
N ASP A 507 5.78 1.07 27.80
CA ASP A 507 4.35 0.74 27.72
C ASP A 507 3.86 0.63 26.25
N TYR A 508 4.74 0.88 25.29
CA TYR A 508 4.43 0.67 23.88
C TYR A 508 4.26 -0.83 23.57
N PRO A 509 3.32 -1.21 22.70
CA PRO A 509 3.08 -2.62 22.38
C PRO A 509 4.27 -3.24 21.64
N GLN A 510 4.59 -4.50 21.98
CA GLN A 510 5.64 -5.25 21.32
C GLN A 510 5.29 -5.56 19.85
N SER A 511 4.03 -5.97 19.58
CA SER A 511 3.54 -6.28 18.23
C SER A 511 3.16 -5.01 17.47
N ALA A 512 4.13 -4.13 17.26
CA ALA A 512 3.92 -2.85 16.58
C ALA A 512 5.12 -2.40 15.76
N LEU A 513 4.84 -1.49 14.85
CA LEU A 513 5.76 -0.52 14.28
C LEU A 513 5.56 0.80 15.03
N VAL A 514 6.63 1.44 15.47
CA VAL A 514 6.61 2.77 16.09
C VAL A 514 7.31 3.78 15.20
N SER A 515 6.73 4.97 15.04
CA SER A 515 7.32 6.11 14.32
C SER A 515 7.08 7.42 15.07
N ILE A 516 7.80 8.48 14.70
CA ILE A 516 7.57 9.82 15.23
C ILE A 516 6.29 10.40 14.63
N SER A 517 6.22 10.42 13.30
CA SER A 517 5.16 11.01 12.50
C SER A 517 4.81 10.12 11.30
N THR A 518 3.87 10.58 10.48
CA THR A 518 3.58 10.06 9.13
C THR A 518 3.68 11.20 8.13
N HIS A 519 3.52 10.90 6.83
CA HIS A 519 3.42 11.90 5.77
C HIS A 519 2.27 12.91 5.96
N ASP A 520 1.22 12.56 6.72
CA ASP A 520 0.02 13.37 7.00
C ASP A 520 0.15 14.26 8.24
N LEU A 521 1.23 14.11 8.97
CA LEU A 521 1.48 14.83 10.21
C LEU A 521 2.69 15.76 10.07
N PRO A 522 2.79 16.79 10.91
CA PRO A 522 3.98 17.61 10.94
C PRO A 522 5.21 16.76 11.26
N THR A 523 6.31 17.02 10.58
CA THR A 523 7.61 16.47 10.93
C THR A 523 8.00 16.91 12.36
N LEU A 524 8.98 16.27 12.98
CA LEU A 524 9.45 16.71 14.30
C LEU A 524 9.84 18.20 14.32
N ALA A 525 10.54 18.66 13.28
CA ALA A 525 10.91 20.05 13.14
C ALA A 525 9.68 20.97 12.92
N GLY A 526 8.73 20.54 12.09
CA GLY A 526 7.48 21.26 11.84
C GLY A 526 6.59 21.34 13.06
N PHE A 527 6.46 20.25 13.81
CA PHE A 527 5.72 20.18 15.07
C PHE A 527 6.31 21.15 16.12
N TRP A 528 7.64 21.13 16.26
CA TRP A 528 8.33 21.93 17.24
C TRP A 528 8.28 23.42 16.95
N SER A 529 8.34 23.79 15.66
CA SER A 529 8.28 25.18 15.16
C SER A 529 6.87 25.71 14.91
N TYR A 530 5.82 24.93 15.18
CA TYR A 530 4.40 25.30 14.91
C TYR A 530 4.08 25.45 13.40
N ARG A 531 4.93 24.97 12.49
CA ARG A 531 4.78 25.23 11.05
C ARG A 531 3.44 24.76 10.47
N ASP A 532 2.91 23.64 10.93
CA ASP A 532 1.59 23.11 10.53
C ASP A 532 0.43 24.03 10.96
N ILE A 533 0.56 24.72 12.10
CA ILE A 533 -0.43 25.71 12.58
C ILE A 533 -0.35 26.97 11.73
N ASP A 534 0.87 27.45 11.45
CA ASP A 534 1.10 28.59 10.57
C ASP A 534 0.53 28.34 9.17
N LEU A 535 0.74 27.14 8.61
CA LEU A 535 0.18 26.75 7.31
C LEU A 535 -1.35 26.77 7.32
N ARG A 536 -2.01 26.28 8.38
CA ARG A 536 -3.48 26.38 8.52
C ARG A 536 -3.96 27.83 8.48
N ARG A 537 -3.19 28.73 9.12
CA ARG A 537 -3.49 30.14 9.12
C ARG A 537 -3.29 30.78 7.74
N GLU A 538 -2.15 30.46 7.08
CA GLU A 538 -1.84 30.92 5.72
C GLU A 538 -2.90 30.50 4.70
N MET A 539 -3.46 29.28 4.84
CA MET A 539 -4.52 28.75 3.99
C MET A 539 -5.94 29.19 4.39
N GLY A 540 -6.10 29.99 5.46
CA GLY A 540 -7.39 30.45 5.92
C GLY A 540 -8.26 29.39 6.58
N GLN A 541 -7.71 28.25 6.98
CA GLN A 541 -8.44 27.17 7.64
C GLN A 541 -8.74 27.48 9.12
N VAL A 542 -7.95 28.37 9.73
CA VAL A 542 -8.14 28.83 11.11
C VAL A 542 -8.05 30.35 11.18
N ASP A 543 -8.84 30.94 12.08
CA ASP A 543 -8.73 32.36 12.41
C ASP A 543 -7.64 32.61 13.47
N THR A 544 -7.41 33.90 13.81
CA THR A 544 -6.37 34.30 14.78
C THR A 544 -6.63 33.77 16.20
N GLN A 545 -7.90 33.57 16.58
CA GLN A 545 -8.25 33.04 17.90
C GLN A 545 -8.01 31.54 17.96
N GLN A 546 -8.40 30.81 16.92
CA GLN A 546 -8.16 29.37 16.76
C GLN A 546 -6.66 29.07 16.67
N GLU A 547 -5.91 29.87 15.91
CA GLU A 547 -4.44 29.74 15.84
C GLU A 547 -3.79 29.81 17.23
N LYS A 548 -4.14 30.84 18.04
CA LYS A 548 -3.63 30.97 19.40
C LYS A 548 -4.00 29.79 20.30
N ALA A 549 -5.21 29.26 20.16
CA ALA A 549 -5.65 28.10 20.91
C ALA A 549 -4.82 26.84 20.54
N LEU A 550 -4.60 26.60 19.26
CA LEU A 550 -3.77 25.49 18.77
C LEU A 550 -2.30 25.63 19.20
N GLN A 551 -1.75 26.87 19.18
CA GLN A 551 -0.40 27.11 19.65
C GLN A 551 -0.26 26.86 21.16
N GLU A 552 -1.24 27.22 21.98
CA GLU A 552 -1.23 26.93 23.40
C GLU A 552 -1.38 25.43 23.68
N GLU A 553 -2.26 24.73 22.99
CA GLU A 553 -2.38 23.27 23.06
C GLU A 553 -1.03 22.60 22.71
N ARG A 554 -0.39 23.03 21.62
CA ARG A 554 0.92 22.53 21.19
C ARG A 554 1.99 22.81 22.25
N ARG A 555 1.96 23.98 22.88
CA ARG A 555 2.89 24.36 23.94
C ARG A 555 2.78 23.40 25.14
N LEU A 556 1.55 23.09 25.55
CA LEU A 556 1.30 22.11 26.63
C LEU A 556 1.76 20.71 26.22
N HIS A 557 1.50 20.30 24.98
CA HIS A 557 1.96 19.01 24.47
C HIS A 557 3.51 18.91 24.45
N LYS A 558 4.21 19.94 23.98
CA LYS A 558 5.68 20.02 24.05
C LYS A 558 6.18 19.85 25.49
N ALA A 559 5.53 20.49 26.46
CA ALA A 559 5.91 20.38 27.87
C ALA A 559 5.78 18.93 28.38
N LYS A 560 4.69 18.24 28.05
CA LYS A 560 4.48 16.81 28.43
C LYS A 560 5.51 15.88 27.76
N ILE A 561 5.86 16.13 26.49
CA ILE A 561 6.93 15.40 25.82
C ILE A 561 8.27 15.59 26.54
N ILE A 562 8.64 16.82 26.85
CA ILE A 562 9.89 17.12 27.58
C ILE A 562 9.90 16.42 28.94
N GLU A 563 8.80 16.54 29.71
CA GLU A 563 8.67 15.88 31.01
C GLU A 563 8.88 14.37 30.92
N ARG A 564 8.26 13.73 29.89
CA ARG A 564 8.41 12.30 29.65
C ARG A 564 9.84 11.93 29.31
N LEU A 565 10.48 12.65 28.41
CA LEU A 565 11.86 12.39 28.00
C LEU A 565 12.85 12.56 29.15
N VAL A 566 12.63 13.55 30.03
CA VAL A 566 13.43 13.74 31.27
C VAL A 566 13.19 12.61 32.26
N THR A 567 11.92 12.24 32.50
CA THR A 567 11.53 11.18 33.43
C THR A 567 12.09 9.82 33.03
N ASP A 568 12.08 9.51 31.74
CA ASP A 568 12.63 8.27 31.20
C ASP A 568 14.15 8.29 31.01
N GLY A 569 14.80 9.45 31.29
CA GLY A 569 16.26 9.59 31.30
C GLY A 569 16.89 9.81 29.91
N PHE A 570 16.08 10.10 28.88
CA PHE A 570 16.58 10.35 27.52
C PHE A 570 17.01 11.81 27.31
N LEU A 571 16.36 12.77 28.00
CA LEU A 571 16.72 14.19 27.94
C LEU A 571 17.33 14.61 29.27
N PRO A 572 18.56 15.16 29.32
CA PRO A 572 19.13 15.69 30.53
C PRO A 572 18.31 16.84 31.12
N ALA A 573 18.01 16.81 32.40
CA ALA A 573 17.18 17.83 33.06
C ALA A 573 17.73 19.27 32.90
N GLN A 574 19.05 19.44 32.83
CA GLN A 574 19.71 20.74 32.64
C GLN A 574 19.49 21.33 31.26
N THR A 575 19.21 20.52 30.22
CA THR A 575 18.96 20.99 28.85
C THR A 575 17.46 21.07 28.52
N ALA A 576 16.58 20.55 29.41
CA ALA A 576 15.14 20.49 29.21
C ALA A 576 14.50 21.87 28.96
N HIS A 577 14.90 22.90 29.73
CA HIS A 577 14.37 24.25 29.55
C HIS A 577 14.80 24.85 28.20
N ALA A 578 16.07 24.70 27.82
CA ALA A 578 16.55 25.16 26.53
C ALA A 578 15.85 24.44 25.35
N ALA A 579 15.58 23.14 25.49
CA ALA A 579 14.84 22.38 24.50
C ALA A 579 13.38 22.85 24.35
N TRP A 580 12.74 23.22 25.48
CA TRP A 580 11.36 23.71 25.49
C TRP A 580 11.22 25.11 24.88
N GLU A 581 12.14 26.03 25.23
CA GLU A 581 12.12 27.42 24.75
C GLU A 581 12.57 27.54 23.29
N SER A 582 13.32 26.58 22.76
CA SER A 582 13.82 26.62 21.40
C SER A 582 12.68 26.59 20.37
N PRO A 583 12.69 27.46 19.34
CA PRO A 583 11.72 27.44 18.26
C PRO A 583 11.90 26.23 17.31
N VAL A 584 13.03 25.53 17.39
CA VAL A 584 13.36 24.34 16.59
C VAL A 584 13.87 23.23 17.51
N PRO A 585 13.82 21.96 17.10
CA PRO A 585 14.41 20.90 17.90
C PRO A 585 15.90 21.13 18.15
N THR A 586 16.30 21.15 19.43
CA THR A 586 17.74 21.15 19.77
C THR A 586 18.35 19.78 19.47
N ASP A 587 19.67 19.70 19.37
CA ASP A 587 20.36 18.42 19.15
C ASP A 587 20.10 17.41 20.26
N ASP A 588 20.02 17.88 21.54
CA ASP A 588 19.66 17.05 22.69
C ASP A 588 18.23 16.52 22.61
N LEU A 589 17.26 17.37 22.19
CA LEU A 589 15.88 16.95 22.01
C LEU A 589 15.75 15.92 20.87
N HIS A 590 16.35 16.18 19.74
CA HIS A 590 16.36 15.23 18.61
C HIS A 590 16.97 13.89 19.02
N THR A 591 18.09 13.92 19.75
CA THR A 591 18.73 12.72 20.28
C THR A 591 17.79 11.98 21.26
N ALA A 592 17.13 12.72 22.17
CA ALA A 592 16.20 12.14 23.14
C ALA A 592 14.98 11.47 22.49
N VAL A 593 14.39 12.11 21.47
CA VAL A 593 13.22 11.54 20.75
C VAL A 593 13.62 10.27 19.97
N LEU A 594 14.74 10.31 19.24
CA LEU A 594 15.22 9.10 18.53
C LEU A 594 15.53 7.97 19.52
N SER A 595 16.23 8.29 20.65
CA SER A 595 16.52 7.31 21.69
C SER A 595 15.25 6.70 22.29
N PHE A 596 14.25 7.53 22.57
CA PHE A 596 12.94 7.06 23.08
C PHE A 596 12.32 6.05 22.11
N ILE A 597 12.20 6.39 20.81
CA ILE A 597 11.64 5.52 19.78
C ILE A 597 12.40 4.20 19.70
N PHE A 598 13.72 4.24 19.67
CA PHE A 598 14.53 3.03 19.55
C PHE A 598 14.48 2.14 20.81
N HIS A 599 14.22 2.69 21.99
CA HIS A 599 14.12 1.91 23.22
C HIS A 599 12.73 1.28 23.46
N THR A 600 11.70 1.67 22.67
CA THR A 600 10.38 1.02 22.79
C THR A 600 10.48 -0.49 22.57
N PRO A 601 9.60 -1.32 23.18
CA PRO A 601 9.60 -2.77 22.95
C PRO A 601 9.08 -3.18 21.58
N SER A 602 8.56 -2.25 20.78
CA SER A 602 7.98 -2.50 19.46
C SER A 602 8.97 -3.18 18.50
N LYS A 603 8.53 -4.18 17.75
CA LYS A 603 9.38 -4.97 16.82
C LYS A 603 10.05 -4.08 15.77
N LEU A 604 9.33 -3.11 15.22
CA LEU A 604 9.83 -2.19 14.19
C LEU A 604 9.89 -0.76 14.75
N ALA A 605 11.01 -0.07 14.52
CA ALA A 605 11.10 1.38 14.68
C ALA A 605 11.40 2.00 13.32
N LEU A 606 10.54 2.89 12.85
CA LEU A 606 10.64 3.57 11.58
C LEU A 606 10.85 5.05 11.79
N ILE A 607 11.90 5.61 11.22
CA ILE A 607 12.16 7.05 11.23
C ILE A 607 11.97 7.59 9.82
N ASN A 608 11.13 8.60 9.66
CA ASN A 608 10.99 9.29 8.38
C ASN A 608 12.25 10.11 8.09
N GLN A 609 12.63 10.21 6.82
CA GLN A 609 13.79 11.00 6.42
C GLN A 609 13.68 12.46 6.87
N GLU A 610 12.48 13.03 6.87
CA GLU A 610 12.22 14.39 7.32
C GLU A 610 12.53 14.55 8.81
N ASP A 611 12.17 13.56 9.62
CA ASP A 611 12.46 13.56 11.06
C ASP A 611 13.94 13.35 11.34
N LEU A 612 14.61 12.48 10.58
CA LEU A 612 16.06 12.26 10.69
C LEU A 612 16.85 13.52 10.35
N PHE A 613 16.49 14.17 9.24
CA PHE A 613 17.21 15.34 8.72
C PHE A 613 16.65 16.68 9.21
N LEU A 614 15.69 16.66 10.13
CA LEU A 614 15.04 17.85 10.68
C LEU A 614 14.50 18.78 9.59
N ASP A 615 13.89 18.21 8.57
CA ASP A 615 13.17 18.97 7.55
C ASP A 615 11.82 19.45 8.12
N ILE A 616 11.55 20.73 7.98
CA ILE A 616 10.30 21.35 8.45
C ILE A 616 9.11 21.07 7.52
N ARG A 617 9.39 20.66 6.28
CA ARG A 617 8.39 20.52 5.23
C ARG A 617 7.65 19.20 5.36
N GLN A 618 6.33 19.26 5.42
CA GLN A 618 5.44 18.12 5.45
C GLN A 618 5.12 17.65 4.02
N GLN A 619 5.02 16.35 3.79
CA GLN A 619 4.77 15.78 2.46
C GLN A 619 3.33 15.95 2.01
N ASN A 620 2.39 15.82 2.93
CA ASN A 620 0.97 15.99 2.69
C ASN A 620 0.32 16.81 3.81
N PHE A 621 -0.60 17.68 3.44
CA PHE A 621 -1.41 18.44 4.38
C PHE A 621 -2.87 18.01 4.22
N PRO A 622 -3.42 17.18 5.13
CA PRO A 622 -4.76 16.64 5.02
C PRO A 622 -5.84 17.72 4.87
N GLY A 623 -6.83 17.45 4.01
CA GLY A 623 -7.92 18.39 3.73
C GLY A 623 -7.55 19.50 2.73
N THR A 624 -6.41 19.39 2.05
CA THR A 624 -6.01 20.28 0.95
C THR A 624 -5.84 19.52 -0.36
N THR A 625 -6.03 20.20 -1.47
CA THR A 625 -5.80 19.68 -2.83
C THR A 625 -4.81 20.51 -3.61
N SER A 626 -5.17 21.73 -3.94
CA SER A 626 -4.34 22.71 -4.67
C SER A 626 -3.78 23.82 -3.78
N GLU A 627 -4.28 23.96 -2.55
CA GLU A 627 -3.93 25.00 -1.59
C GLU A 627 -2.52 24.78 -1.01
N HIS A 628 -2.08 23.53 -0.95
CA HIS A 628 -0.74 23.13 -0.51
C HIS A 628 -0.10 22.24 -1.57
N PRO A 629 1.23 22.36 -1.79
CA PRO A 629 1.95 21.54 -2.77
C PRO A 629 2.21 20.11 -2.21
N ASN A 630 1.13 19.31 -2.10
CA ASN A 630 1.18 17.94 -1.60
C ASN A 630 1.92 17.00 -2.56
N TRP A 631 2.68 16.07 -2.01
CA TRP A 631 3.32 14.95 -2.74
C TRP A 631 4.35 15.35 -3.80
N VAL A 632 4.90 16.56 -3.68
CA VAL A 632 5.87 17.10 -4.65
C VAL A 632 7.17 17.57 -4.00
N THR A 633 7.26 17.54 -2.66
CA THR A 633 8.42 18.04 -1.91
C THR A 633 9.63 17.14 -2.13
N LYS A 634 10.73 17.73 -2.59
CA LYS A 634 11.99 17.02 -2.77
C LYS A 634 12.77 16.90 -1.46
N MET A 635 13.50 15.81 -1.34
CA MET A 635 14.35 15.49 -0.20
C MET A 635 15.36 16.61 0.08
N ARG A 636 15.62 16.91 1.36
CA ARG A 636 16.56 17.97 1.78
C ARG A 636 17.95 17.74 1.25
N PHE A 637 18.49 16.55 1.40
CA PHE A 637 19.80 16.14 0.93
C PHE A 637 19.70 15.27 -0.32
N SER A 638 20.61 15.44 -1.28
CA SER A 638 20.76 14.53 -2.41
C SER A 638 21.41 13.20 -1.99
N LEU A 639 21.39 12.20 -2.85
CA LEU A 639 22.09 10.92 -2.59
C LEU A 639 23.60 11.12 -2.39
N GLU A 640 24.18 12.06 -3.10
CA GLU A 640 25.58 12.44 -2.99
C GLU A 640 25.84 13.13 -1.64
N ASP A 641 24.91 14.02 -1.22
CA ASP A 641 24.98 14.71 0.08
C ASP A 641 24.92 13.73 1.26
N LEU A 642 24.15 12.65 1.15
CA LEU A 642 24.03 11.65 2.23
C LEU A 642 25.38 11.09 2.69
N ARG A 643 26.38 11.08 1.79
CA ARG A 643 27.74 10.58 2.07
C ARG A 643 28.81 11.66 2.17
N SER A 644 28.56 12.87 1.65
CA SER A 644 29.56 13.93 1.55
C SER A 644 29.26 15.15 2.41
N ASN A 645 27.99 15.43 2.71
CA ASN A 645 27.58 16.56 3.53
C ASN A 645 27.83 16.27 5.02
N PRO A 646 28.60 17.13 5.74
CA PRO A 646 28.94 16.87 7.15
C PRO A 646 27.71 16.80 8.08
N GLU A 647 26.63 17.56 7.81
CA GLU A 647 25.41 17.52 8.60
C GLU A 647 24.65 16.20 8.39
N ALA A 648 24.47 15.78 7.14
CA ALA A 648 23.81 14.54 6.80
C ALA A 648 24.54 13.33 7.39
N THR A 649 25.86 13.28 7.23
CA THR A 649 26.72 12.22 7.79
C THR A 649 26.64 12.17 9.31
N ARG A 650 26.72 13.31 10.00
CA ARG A 650 26.59 13.40 11.46
C ARG A 650 25.23 12.88 11.95
N LEU A 651 24.14 13.21 11.25
CA LEU A 651 22.80 12.77 11.61
C LEU A 651 22.63 11.26 11.36
N ALA A 652 23.22 10.73 10.28
CA ALA A 652 23.24 9.30 9.98
C ALA A 652 24.03 8.51 11.06
N GLU A 653 25.21 8.99 11.46
CA GLU A 653 26.00 8.41 12.55
C GLU A 653 25.25 8.45 13.89
N LYS A 654 24.56 9.57 14.18
CA LYS A 654 23.69 9.68 15.36
C LYS A 654 22.62 8.58 15.36
N PHE A 655 21.88 8.45 14.25
CA PHE A 655 20.85 7.41 14.09
C PHE A 655 21.44 6.01 14.36
N ARG A 656 22.52 5.65 13.65
CA ARG A 656 23.16 4.34 13.80
C ARG A 656 23.54 4.05 15.24
N ARG A 657 24.27 4.95 15.88
CA ARG A 657 24.70 4.78 17.29
C ARG A 657 23.51 4.55 18.23
N LEU A 658 22.45 5.39 18.10
CA LEU A 658 21.30 5.28 18.99
C LEU A 658 20.49 3.98 18.76
N ALA A 659 20.40 3.50 17.51
CA ALA A 659 19.78 2.24 17.17
C ALA A 659 20.58 1.06 17.75
N GLU A 660 21.90 1.04 17.57
CA GLU A 660 22.81 0.02 18.12
C GLU A 660 22.78 0.01 19.66
N ASP A 661 22.88 1.19 20.30
CA ASP A 661 22.84 1.33 21.79
C ASP A 661 21.52 0.78 22.38
N SER A 662 20.41 0.85 21.63
CA SER A 662 19.11 0.32 22.02
C SER A 662 18.96 -1.19 21.79
N GLY A 663 19.92 -1.84 21.14
CA GLY A 663 19.87 -3.24 20.73
C GLY A 663 18.94 -3.49 19.51
N ARG A 664 18.75 -2.49 18.67
CA ARG A 664 18.05 -2.67 17.37
C ARG A 664 19.05 -3.00 16.28
N GLY A 665 18.81 -4.08 15.61
CA GLY A 665 19.63 -4.67 14.56
C GLY A 665 19.83 -6.16 14.78
N LEU A 666 20.13 -6.87 13.73
CA LEU A 666 20.56 -8.27 13.85
C LEU A 666 22.04 -8.31 14.23
N PRO A 667 22.44 -9.26 15.09
CA PRO A 667 23.83 -9.40 15.49
C PRO A 667 24.76 -9.74 14.33
#